data_d3d29fa58449d14abc7b3591db9d1fdf
#
_entry.id   d3d29fa58449d14abc7b3591db9d1fdf
#
_cell.length_a   1.000
_cell.length_b   1.000
_cell.length_c   1.000
_cell.angle_alpha   90.00
_cell.angle_beta   90.00
_cell.angle_gamma   90.00
#
_symmetry.space_group_name_H-M   'P 1'
#
loop_
_entity.id
_entity.type
_entity.pdbx_description
1 polymer ?
#
loop_
_entity_poly.entity_id
_entity_poly.type
_entity_poly.pdbx_seq_one_letter_code
_entity_poly.pdbx_strand_id
1 'polypeptide(L)'
;MMPEIGNALLCLALGVALLLSVYPLWGVARGDVRMMASARPFAWVLFICVMGAFLILVNAFVVNDFTVTYVASNSNTQLPVWYRVAATWGAHEGSLLLWVLLMSGWTFAVAAFSQRMPLDIVARVLAVMGMVSVGFLLFILFTSNPFARTLPNFPIEGRDLNPLLQDPGLIFHPPLLYMGYVGFSVAFAFAIAALMSGRLDSTFARFSRPWTLAAWVFLTLGIVLGSAWAYYELGWGGWWFWDPVENASFMPWLVGTALMHSLSVTEQRASFKAWTLLLSICAFSLCLLGTFLVRSGVLVSVHAFASDPSRGMFILAFMVLVIGGSLLLFAVRGHKVRSRVNNALWSRESLLLGNNVLLIAAMLVVLLGTLLPLVHKQLGLGSISIGEPFFNTMFTWLMAPFALLLGIGPLVRWGRDRPRKLKTLLLIAFVTTLVLSLLLPWLLEDRIAAMTVVGLAMACWIFVLAMSEAFLXISRGTKLTPSYWGMVSGHVGLAITIVGIAFSQNYSVERDVRMKAGDSVSIHNYQFTFREVKDITGPNYRGGVAIIGVTRDGKPEATLHAEKRFYNSTSSMMTEAAIDGGFTRDLYAALGEELDNGAWAVRLYYKPFIRWIWAGGLLMALGGLFCLFDPRYRQRTRPRAAVQKNASEAV
;
A
#
# COMPACT_ATOMS: atom_id res chain seq x y z
N MET A 1 8.44 -7.21 35.36
CA MET A 1 8.78 -5.78 35.53
C MET A 1 8.89 -5.04 34.21
N MET A 2 9.55 -5.61 33.18
CA MET A 2 9.68 -4.96 31.88
C MET A 2 8.34 -4.62 31.24
N PRO A 3 7.32 -5.51 31.24
CA PRO A 3 6.05 -5.13 30.65
C PRO A 3 5.39 -3.91 31.32
N GLU A 4 5.57 -3.74 32.63
CA GLU A 4 5.05 -2.57 33.34
C GLU A 4 5.77 -1.30 32.90
N ILE A 5 7.08 -1.39 32.62
CA ILE A 5 7.85 -0.26 32.09
C ILE A 5 7.33 0.09 30.69
N GLY A 6 7.03 -0.92 29.86
CA GLY A 6 6.44 -0.69 28.54
C GLY A 6 5.10 0.04 28.63
N ASN A 7 4.24 -0.39 29.55
CA ASN A 7 2.96 0.25 29.76
C ASN A 7 3.15 1.69 30.25
N ALA A 8 4.10 1.92 31.16
CA ALA A 8 4.40 3.26 31.64
C ALA A 8 4.89 4.17 30.52
N LEU A 9 5.72 3.64 29.62
CA LEU A 9 6.18 4.41 28.46
C LEU A 9 5.03 4.79 27.54
N LEU A 10 4.05 3.92 27.36
CA LEU A 10 2.87 4.25 26.55
C LEU A 10 2.03 5.31 27.24
N CYS A 11 1.90 5.27 28.55
CA CYS A 11 1.19 6.33 29.31
C CYS A 11 1.92 7.66 29.18
N LEU A 12 3.24 7.66 29.29
CA LEU A 12 4.05 8.86 29.10
C LEU A 12 3.90 9.39 27.65
N ALA A 13 3.89 8.47 26.68
CA ALA A 13 3.68 8.85 25.27
C ALA A 13 2.33 9.56 25.11
N LEU A 14 1.27 9.06 25.77
CA LEU A 14 -0.04 9.71 25.71
C LEU A 14 0.02 11.12 26.25
N GLY A 15 0.69 11.32 27.39
CA GLY A 15 0.85 12.64 27.98
C GLY A 15 1.59 13.60 27.05
N VAL A 16 2.67 13.12 26.44
CA VAL A 16 3.45 13.92 25.49
C VAL A 16 2.62 14.24 24.24
N ALA A 17 1.84 13.28 23.75
CA ALA A 17 0.99 13.50 22.59
C ALA A 17 -0.09 14.53 22.89
N LEU A 18 -0.65 14.53 24.10
CA LEU A 18 -1.61 15.55 24.52
C LEU A 18 -0.97 16.95 24.56
N LEU A 19 0.25 17.04 25.08
CA LEU A 19 0.97 18.32 25.08
C LEU A 19 1.26 18.78 23.65
N LEU A 20 1.68 17.86 22.79
CA LEU A 20 1.96 18.17 21.39
C LEU A 20 0.69 18.65 20.67
N SER A 21 -0.46 18.08 21.00
CA SER A 21 -1.74 18.43 20.39
C SER A 21 -2.20 19.84 20.72
N VAL A 22 -1.85 20.37 21.88
CA VAL A 22 -2.42 21.61 22.42
C VAL A 22 -1.40 22.74 22.51
N TYR A 23 -0.24 22.49 23.09
CA TYR A 23 0.68 23.55 23.47
C TYR A 23 1.25 24.32 22.26
N PRO A 24 1.73 23.66 21.18
CA PRO A 24 2.23 24.43 20.03
C PRO A 24 1.13 25.22 19.33
N LEU A 25 -0.13 24.71 19.27
CA LEU A 25 -1.24 25.45 18.69
C LEU A 25 -1.59 26.67 19.53
N TRP A 26 -1.52 26.55 20.84
CA TRP A 26 -1.68 27.68 21.73
C TRP A 26 -0.60 28.73 21.45
N GLY A 27 0.65 28.27 21.20
CA GLY A 27 1.72 29.16 20.81
C GLY A 27 1.45 29.90 19.51
N VAL A 28 0.84 29.22 18.53
CA VAL A 28 0.47 29.86 17.26
C VAL A 28 -0.58 30.95 17.51
N ALA A 29 -1.59 30.65 18.36
CA ALA A 29 -2.64 31.61 18.67
C ALA A 29 -2.11 32.84 19.38
N ARG A 30 -1.09 32.68 20.24
CA ARG A 30 -0.49 33.79 21.00
C ARG A 30 0.70 34.43 20.30
N GLY A 31 1.14 33.88 19.17
CA GLY A 31 2.34 34.36 18.51
C GLY A 31 3.63 34.08 19.28
N ASP A 32 3.63 33.10 20.16
CA ASP A 32 4.77 32.75 21.02
C ASP A 32 5.67 31.74 20.32
N VAL A 33 6.84 32.18 19.88
CA VAL A 33 7.78 31.36 19.12
C VAL A 33 8.30 30.18 19.95
N ARG A 34 8.52 30.36 21.25
CA ARG A 34 9.01 29.28 22.10
C ARG A 34 7.99 28.17 22.23
N MET A 35 6.72 28.52 22.38
CA MET A 35 5.64 27.55 22.44
C MET A 35 5.51 26.77 21.12
N MET A 36 5.60 27.48 19.98
CA MET A 36 5.58 26.83 18.66
C MET A 36 6.77 25.87 18.49
N ALA A 37 7.95 26.30 18.92
CA ALA A 37 9.17 25.50 18.78
C ALA A 37 9.15 24.24 19.64
N SER A 38 8.34 24.21 20.69
CA SER A 38 8.23 23.04 21.58
C SER A 38 7.68 21.82 20.85
N ALA A 39 7.04 21.99 19.69
CA ALA A 39 6.50 20.87 18.92
C ALA A 39 7.57 19.85 18.55
N ARG A 40 8.80 20.31 18.19
CA ARG A 40 9.87 19.40 17.81
C ARG A 40 10.36 18.53 18.97
N PRO A 41 10.73 19.07 20.14
CA PRO A 41 11.10 18.21 21.27
C PRO A 41 9.98 17.26 21.69
N PHE A 42 8.73 17.71 21.68
CA PHE A 42 7.60 16.82 22.00
C PHE A 42 7.51 15.65 21.02
N ALA A 43 7.73 15.92 19.72
CA ALA A 43 7.71 14.85 18.71
C ALA A 43 8.83 13.84 18.98
N TRP A 44 10.01 14.31 19.35
CA TRP A 44 11.15 13.43 19.64
C TRP A 44 10.87 12.55 20.86
N VAL A 45 10.34 13.15 21.95
CA VAL A 45 10.05 12.40 23.17
C VAL A 45 8.96 11.38 22.91
N LEU A 46 7.92 11.76 22.15
CA LEU A 46 6.86 10.83 21.77
C LEU A 46 7.43 9.60 21.07
N PHE A 47 8.29 9.81 20.08
CA PHE A 47 8.89 8.71 19.34
C PHE A 47 9.77 7.83 20.25
N ILE A 48 10.58 8.44 21.11
CA ILE A 48 11.45 7.69 22.02
C ILE A 48 10.61 6.81 22.95
N CYS A 49 9.53 7.35 23.50
CA CYS A 49 8.66 6.59 24.41
C CYS A 49 8.01 5.40 23.69
N VAL A 50 7.47 5.61 22.50
CA VAL A 50 6.79 4.54 21.75
C VAL A 50 7.82 3.50 21.28
N MET A 51 8.99 3.93 20.83
CA MET A 51 10.05 3.01 20.41
C MET A 51 10.51 2.16 21.60
N GLY A 52 10.66 2.77 22.77
CA GLY A 52 11.01 2.01 23.98
C GLY A 52 9.99 0.95 24.32
N ALA A 53 8.70 1.32 24.26
CA ALA A 53 7.63 0.36 24.52
C ALA A 53 7.64 -0.78 23.49
N PHE A 54 7.85 -0.43 22.22
CA PHE A 54 7.89 -1.43 21.15
C PHE A 54 9.05 -2.41 21.34
N LEU A 55 10.23 -1.90 21.68
CA LEU A 55 11.39 -2.75 21.90
C LEU A 55 11.20 -3.66 23.13
N ILE A 56 10.49 -3.18 24.15
CA ILE A 56 10.17 -4.02 25.31
C ILE A 56 9.26 -5.19 24.87
N LEU A 57 8.27 -4.92 24.01
CA LEU A 57 7.40 -5.99 23.53
C LEU A 57 8.17 -6.97 22.64
N VAL A 58 9.08 -6.49 21.79
CA VAL A 58 9.94 -7.36 20.97
C VAL A 58 10.77 -8.26 21.89
N ASN A 59 11.36 -7.69 22.94
CA ASN A 59 12.14 -8.47 23.87
C ASN A 59 11.28 -9.55 24.57
N ALA A 60 10.04 -9.21 24.94
CA ALA A 60 9.14 -10.17 25.55
C ALA A 60 8.90 -11.37 24.63
N PHE A 61 8.77 -11.13 23.32
CA PHE A 61 8.64 -12.22 22.36
C PHE A 61 9.93 -13.01 22.21
N VAL A 62 11.07 -12.34 22.15
CA VAL A 62 12.36 -13.02 21.94
C VAL A 62 12.66 -13.98 23.11
N VAL A 63 12.37 -13.55 24.34
CA VAL A 63 12.61 -14.41 25.52
C VAL A 63 11.39 -15.27 25.87
N ASN A 64 10.31 -15.19 25.12
CA ASN A 64 9.07 -15.95 25.37
C ASN A 64 8.54 -15.72 26.78
N ASP A 65 8.30 -14.48 27.16
CA ASP A 65 7.71 -14.12 28.44
C ASP A 65 6.20 -14.41 28.39
N PHE A 66 5.84 -15.63 28.76
CA PHE A 66 4.43 -16.06 28.66
C PHE A 66 3.57 -15.49 29.80
N THR A 67 4.13 -14.70 30.70
CA THR A 67 3.32 -13.93 31.64
C THR A 67 2.62 -12.75 30.95
N VAL A 68 3.09 -12.37 29.75
CA VAL A 68 2.40 -11.38 28.90
C VAL A 68 1.36 -12.14 28.08
N THR A 69 0.10 -11.76 28.20
CA THR A 69 -1.00 -12.47 27.53
C THR A 69 -0.80 -12.53 26.02
N TYR A 70 -0.39 -11.41 25.43
CA TYR A 70 -0.20 -11.32 23.99
C TYR A 70 0.89 -12.27 23.50
N VAL A 71 2.01 -12.38 24.25
CA VAL A 71 3.11 -13.28 23.91
C VAL A 71 2.65 -14.74 24.02
N ALA A 72 1.94 -15.08 25.07
CA ALA A 72 1.45 -16.45 25.28
C ALA A 72 0.50 -16.88 24.18
N SER A 73 -0.24 -15.94 23.61
CA SER A 73 -1.22 -16.23 22.55
C SER A 73 -0.60 -16.33 21.16
N ASN A 74 0.65 -15.87 20.97
CA ASN A 74 1.21 -15.72 19.63
C ASN A 74 2.65 -16.19 19.49
N SER A 75 3.17 -16.94 20.46
CA SER A 75 4.54 -17.41 20.41
C SER A 75 4.65 -18.78 21.06
N ASN A 76 5.80 -19.43 20.87
CA ASN A 76 6.05 -20.79 21.34
C ASN A 76 7.56 -20.97 21.42
N THR A 77 8.01 -21.85 22.31
CA THR A 77 9.45 -22.09 22.48
C THR A 77 10.10 -22.67 21.22
N GLN A 78 9.34 -23.36 20.38
CA GLN A 78 9.85 -23.95 19.14
C GLN A 78 9.82 -23.02 17.94
N LEU A 79 9.21 -21.82 18.09
CA LEU A 79 9.12 -20.86 17.01
C LEU A 79 10.49 -20.22 16.74
N PRO A 80 10.97 -20.19 15.47
CA PRO A 80 12.26 -19.55 15.18
C PRO A 80 12.30 -18.08 15.61
N VAL A 81 13.49 -17.61 15.98
CA VAL A 81 13.63 -16.27 16.58
C VAL A 81 13.17 -15.16 15.64
N TRP A 82 13.41 -15.29 14.33
CA TRP A 82 12.95 -14.25 13.40
C TRP A 82 11.43 -14.15 13.33
N TYR A 83 10.73 -15.28 13.51
CA TYR A 83 9.27 -15.25 13.59
C TYR A 83 8.78 -14.80 14.96
N ARG A 84 9.56 -15.01 16.02
CA ARG A 84 9.21 -14.42 17.32
C ARG A 84 9.26 -12.89 17.26
N VAL A 85 10.29 -12.34 16.61
CA VAL A 85 10.37 -10.88 16.41
C VAL A 85 9.20 -10.40 15.57
N ALA A 86 8.92 -11.07 14.46
CA ALA A 86 7.82 -10.66 13.58
C ALA A 86 6.45 -10.87 14.22
N ALA A 87 6.32 -11.83 15.15
CA ALA A 87 5.08 -12.07 15.87
C ALA A 87 4.65 -10.85 16.70
N THR A 88 5.59 -9.97 17.02
CA THR A 88 5.28 -8.73 17.75
C THR A 88 4.14 -7.97 17.07
N TRP A 89 4.10 -7.96 15.73
CA TRP A 89 3.05 -7.28 14.99
C TRP A 89 2.12 -8.26 14.26
N GLY A 90 2.15 -9.52 14.63
CA GLY A 90 1.37 -10.54 13.93
C GLY A 90 -0.11 -10.59 14.29
N ALA A 91 -0.53 -9.91 15.34
CA ALA A 91 -1.91 -9.92 15.79
C ALA A 91 -2.31 -8.52 16.25
N HIS A 92 -3.52 -8.38 16.79
CA HIS A 92 -4.18 -7.10 16.97
C HIS A 92 -3.36 -6.09 17.80
N GLU A 93 -3.00 -6.45 19.04
CA GLU A 93 -2.39 -5.49 19.97
C GLU A 93 -1.04 -4.98 19.46
N GLY A 94 -0.21 -5.90 18.98
CA GLY A 94 1.11 -5.54 18.49
C GLY A 94 1.07 -4.82 17.15
N SER A 95 0.12 -5.16 16.29
CA SER A 95 0.01 -4.46 15.01
C SER A 95 -0.41 -3.01 15.22
N LEU A 96 -1.24 -2.73 16.22
CA LEU A 96 -1.61 -1.37 16.55
C LEU A 96 -0.47 -0.62 17.23
N LEU A 97 0.34 -1.30 18.01
CA LEU A 97 1.55 -0.69 18.57
C LEU A 97 2.54 -0.35 17.46
N LEU A 98 2.68 -1.21 16.44
CA LEU A 98 3.47 -0.90 15.27
C LEU A 98 2.92 0.33 14.55
N TRP A 99 1.59 0.42 14.42
CA TRP A 99 0.91 1.56 13.81
C TRP A 99 1.30 2.87 14.52
N VAL A 100 1.23 2.86 15.85
CA VAL A 100 1.59 4.04 16.67
C VAL A 100 3.09 4.32 16.60
N LEU A 101 3.92 3.29 16.55
CA LEU A 101 5.37 3.47 16.38
C LEU A 101 5.67 4.18 15.08
N LEU A 102 5.04 3.75 13.99
CA LEU A 102 5.26 4.39 12.68
C LEU A 102 4.67 5.79 12.65
N MET A 103 3.54 6.01 13.30
CA MET A 103 2.94 7.34 13.44
C MET A 103 3.91 8.29 14.16
N SER A 104 4.46 7.85 15.29
CA SER A 104 5.44 8.65 16.03
C SER A 104 6.73 8.82 15.25
N GLY A 105 7.10 7.81 14.45
CA GLY A 105 8.28 7.90 13.58
C GLY A 105 8.11 8.94 12.48
N TRP A 106 6.94 8.99 11.83
CA TRP A 106 6.65 10.02 10.86
C TRP A 106 6.60 11.41 11.51
N THR A 107 6.06 11.50 12.72
CA THR A 107 6.04 12.75 13.49
C THR A 107 7.47 13.21 13.76
N PHE A 108 8.33 12.30 14.20
CA PHE A 108 9.75 12.57 14.42
C PHE A 108 10.44 13.03 13.12
N ALA A 109 10.14 12.35 12.00
CA ALA A 109 10.76 12.69 10.72
C ALA A 109 10.35 14.10 10.27
N VAL A 110 9.07 14.45 10.43
CA VAL A 110 8.61 15.80 10.09
C VAL A 110 9.34 16.83 10.98
N ALA A 111 9.46 16.54 12.27
CA ALA A 111 10.18 17.43 13.18
C ALA A 111 11.66 17.61 12.75
N ALA A 112 12.30 16.49 12.36
CA ALA A 112 13.72 16.49 11.99
C ALA A 112 13.99 17.18 10.65
N PHE A 113 13.08 17.07 9.68
CA PHE A 113 13.31 17.52 8.32
C PHE A 113 12.47 18.74 7.94
N SER A 114 12.05 19.54 8.91
CA SER A 114 11.16 20.68 8.70
C SER A 114 11.82 22.04 8.96
N GLN A 115 13.16 22.11 8.97
CA GLN A 115 13.85 23.37 9.27
C GLN A 115 13.60 24.46 8.23
N ARG A 116 13.25 24.07 7.00
CA ARG A 116 13.00 25.03 5.92
C ARG A 116 11.57 25.58 5.93
N MET A 117 10.70 25.00 6.76
CA MET A 117 9.30 25.40 6.83
C MET A 117 9.10 26.50 7.88
N PRO A 118 8.14 27.41 7.65
CA PRO A 118 7.76 28.37 8.70
C PRO A 118 7.36 27.65 9.98
N LEU A 119 7.74 28.22 11.11
CA LEU A 119 7.54 27.56 12.40
C LEU A 119 6.07 27.37 12.74
N ASP A 120 5.20 28.32 12.33
CA ASP A 120 3.77 28.19 12.59
C ASP A 120 3.15 27.00 11.83
N ILE A 121 3.65 26.72 10.61
CA ILE A 121 3.20 25.56 9.85
C ILE A 121 3.68 24.28 10.53
N VAL A 122 4.95 24.24 10.95
CA VAL A 122 5.51 23.08 11.65
C VAL A 122 4.69 22.77 12.92
N ALA A 123 4.40 23.83 13.70
CA ALA A 123 3.62 23.66 14.93
C ALA A 123 2.25 23.07 14.63
N ARG A 124 1.57 23.58 13.61
CA ARG A 124 0.25 23.09 13.24
C ARG A 124 0.28 21.63 12.75
N VAL A 125 1.24 21.30 11.85
CA VAL A 125 1.35 19.96 11.32
C VAL A 125 1.64 18.96 12.43
N LEU A 126 2.61 19.25 13.29
CA LEU A 126 2.98 18.35 14.37
C LEU A 126 1.87 18.22 15.41
N ALA A 127 1.12 19.29 15.67
CA ALA A 127 -0.01 19.22 16.59
C ALA A 127 -1.11 18.32 16.06
N VAL A 128 -1.43 18.40 14.77
CA VAL A 128 -2.44 17.51 14.17
C VAL A 128 -1.99 16.06 14.25
N MET A 129 -0.70 15.79 13.98
CA MET A 129 -0.17 14.43 14.09
C MET A 129 -0.23 13.95 15.56
N GLY A 130 0.00 14.86 16.51
CA GLY A 130 -0.16 14.54 17.91
C GLY A 130 -1.60 14.16 18.27
N MET A 131 -2.58 14.87 17.71
CA MET A 131 -4.00 14.55 17.93
C MET A 131 -4.34 13.14 17.46
N VAL A 132 -3.85 12.76 16.29
CA VAL A 132 -4.08 11.41 15.76
C VAL A 132 -3.42 10.39 16.69
N SER A 133 -2.19 10.68 17.13
CA SER A 133 -1.47 9.81 18.08
C SER A 133 -2.23 9.63 19.39
N VAL A 134 -2.87 10.70 19.90
CA VAL A 134 -3.68 10.61 21.12
C VAL A 134 -4.79 9.57 20.94
N GLY A 135 -5.51 9.64 19.83
CA GLY A 135 -6.60 8.70 19.58
C GLY A 135 -6.13 7.25 19.58
N PHE A 136 -5.02 6.96 18.90
CA PHE A 136 -4.51 5.60 18.83
C PHE A 136 -3.89 5.14 20.16
N LEU A 137 -3.23 6.03 20.88
CA LEU A 137 -2.68 5.68 22.19
C LEU A 137 -3.79 5.39 23.20
N LEU A 138 -4.88 6.16 23.17
CA LEU A 138 -6.05 5.86 24.00
C LEU A 138 -6.62 4.48 23.66
N PHE A 139 -6.71 4.18 22.38
CA PHE A 139 -7.20 2.88 21.93
C PHE A 139 -6.34 1.75 22.47
N ILE A 140 -5.01 1.87 22.35
CA ILE A 140 -4.08 0.85 22.81
C ILE A 140 -4.17 0.67 24.32
N LEU A 141 -4.13 1.77 25.06
CA LEU A 141 -4.09 1.70 26.53
C LEU A 141 -5.37 1.16 27.14
N PHE A 142 -6.53 1.47 26.55
CA PHE A 142 -7.81 1.14 27.18
C PHE A 142 -8.53 -0.05 26.57
N THR A 143 -8.23 -0.44 25.32
CA THR A 143 -8.93 -1.58 24.69
C THR A 143 -8.01 -2.68 24.20
N SER A 144 -6.72 -2.39 23.98
CA SER A 144 -5.83 -3.32 23.29
C SER A 144 -4.41 -3.27 23.82
N ASN A 145 -4.27 -3.32 25.13
CA ASN A 145 -2.95 -3.16 25.77
C ASN A 145 -2.08 -4.39 25.51
N PRO A 146 -0.94 -4.24 24.80
CA PRO A 146 -0.08 -5.39 24.52
C PRO A 146 0.69 -5.88 25.73
N PHE A 147 0.72 -5.12 26.84
CA PHE A 147 1.45 -5.47 28.04
C PHE A 147 0.58 -6.08 29.14
N ALA A 148 -0.67 -6.45 28.82
CA ALA A 148 -1.54 -7.13 29.76
C ALA A 148 -0.90 -8.44 30.24
N ARG A 149 -1.00 -8.72 31.54
CA ARG A 149 -0.34 -9.88 32.16
C ARG A 149 -1.36 -10.96 32.54
N THR A 150 -0.91 -12.21 32.51
CA THR A 150 -1.68 -13.37 33.00
C THR A 150 -1.11 -13.84 34.31
N LEU A 151 -1.08 -12.97 35.30
CA LEU A 151 -0.54 -13.32 36.62
C LEU A 151 -1.68 -13.54 37.61
N PRO A 152 -1.50 -14.38 38.63
CA PRO A 152 -0.29 -15.15 38.94
C PRO A 152 -0.13 -16.45 38.14
N ASN A 153 -1.16 -16.92 37.46
CA ASN A 153 -1.12 -18.17 36.70
C ASN A 153 -0.87 -17.88 35.24
N PHE A 154 0.22 -18.41 34.70
CA PHE A 154 0.57 -18.22 33.30
C PHE A 154 0.92 -19.59 32.68
N PRO A 155 0.74 -19.74 31.35
CA PRO A 155 1.05 -21.00 30.69
C PRO A 155 2.56 -21.25 30.65
N ILE A 156 2.93 -22.54 30.76
CA ILE A 156 4.33 -22.95 30.62
C ILE A 156 4.78 -22.86 29.19
N GLU A 157 3.85 -23.13 28.25
CA GLU A 157 4.12 -23.06 26.81
C GLU A 157 3.07 -22.22 26.15
N GLY A 158 3.49 -21.40 25.19
CA GLY A 158 2.59 -20.54 24.44
C GLY A 158 1.89 -21.26 23.30
N ARG A 159 0.78 -20.68 22.88
CA ARG A 159 0.11 -21.07 21.62
C ARG A 159 0.95 -20.55 20.47
N ASP A 160 1.36 -21.33 19.58
CA ASP A 160 2.24 -20.92 18.49
C ASP A 160 1.65 -19.77 17.66
N LEU A 161 2.51 -19.11 16.90
CA LEU A 161 2.07 -18.11 15.91
C LEU A 161 1.22 -18.81 14.86
N ASN A 162 0.15 -18.14 14.40
CA ASN A 162 -0.69 -18.66 13.34
C ASN A 162 0.20 -19.13 12.17
N PRO A 163 0.07 -20.38 11.73
CA PRO A 163 0.96 -20.89 10.67
C PRO A 163 0.93 -20.10 9.37
N LEU A 164 -0.19 -19.45 9.02
CA LEU A 164 -0.25 -18.56 7.86
C LEU A 164 0.75 -17.42 7.96
N LEU A 165 1.09 -17.02 9.19
CA LEU A 165 1.99 -15.90 9.45
C LEU A 165 3.45 -16.35 9.60
N GLN A 166 3.74 -17.65 9.62
CA GLN A 166 5.11 -18.14 9.70
C GLN A 166 5.75 -18.15 8.33
N ASP A 167 6.08 -16.96 7.85
CA ASP A 167 6.51 -16.71 6.48
C ASP A 167 7.30 -15.40 6.45
N PRO A 168 8.32 -15.29 5.61
CA PRO A 168 9.03 -14.02 5.47
C PRO A 168 8.13 -12.84 5.11
N GLY A 169 6.96 -13.09 4.53
CA GLY A 169 5.98 -12.05 4.26
C GLY A 169 5.56 -11.30 5.51
N LEU A 170 5.44 -11.98 6.64
CA LEU A 170 5.09 -11.31 7.90
C LEU A 170 6.20 -10.36 8.36
N ILE A 171 7.45 -10.66 8.05
CA ILE A 171 8.56 -9.80 8.45
C ILE A 171 8.51 -8.47 7.71
N PHE A 172 8.18 -8.47 6.42
CA PHE A 172 8.35 -7.30 5.56
C PHE A 172 7.05 -6.62 5.15
N HIS A 173 5.98 -7.38 4.87
CA HIS A 173 4.77 -6.79 4.29
C HIS A 173 4.03 -5.85 5.25
N PRO A 174 3.69 -6.27 6.50
CA PRO A 174 2.94 -5.36 7.36
C PRO A 174 3.70 -4.07 7.71
N PRO A 175 5.02 -4.10 8.01
CA PRO A 175 5.71 -2.83 8.24
C PRO A 175 5.70 -1.89 7.04
N LEU A 176 5.91 -2.41 5.82
CA LEU A 176 5.89 -1.56 4.62
C LEU A 176 4.50 -1.00 4.37
N LEU A 177 3.47 -1.83 4.50
CA LEU A 177 2.09 -1.40 4.29
C LEU A 177 1.72 -0.31 5.28
N TYR A 178 2.07 -0.50 6.55
CA TYR A 178 1.75 0.48 7.59
C TYR A 178 2.56 1.77 7.44
N MET A 179 3.81 1.68 6.95
CA MET A 179 4.57 2.91 6.64
C MET A 179 3.81 3.79 5.66
N GLY A 180 3.22 3.18 4.64
CA GLY A 180 2.42 3.93 3.67
C GLY A 180 1.11 4.43 4.25
N TYR A 181 0.38 3.53 4.91
CA TYR A 181 -0.90 3.86 5.54
C TYR A 181 -0.76 5.06 6.48
N VAL A 182 0.16 4.93 7.43
CA VAL A 182 0.37 5.95 8.45
C VAL A 182 1.00 7.20 7.83
N GLY A 183 1.81 7.02 6.77
CA GLY A 183 2.44 8.14 6.08
C GLY A 183 1.44 9.13 5.51
N PHE A 184 0.24 8.68 5.13
CA PHE A 184 -0.79 9.60 4.65
C PHE A 184 -1.34 10.49 5.75
N SER A 185 -1.08 10.19 7.02
CA SER A 185 -1.40 11.13 8.10
C SER A 185 -0.59 12.42 7.99
N VAL A 186 0.61 12.36 7.40
CA VAL A 186 1.42 13.57 7.17
C VAL A 186 0.75 14.47 6.13
N ALA A 187 0.30 13.89 5.00
CA ALA A 187 -0.44 14.67 4.00
C ALA A 187 -1.71 15.26 4.60
N PHE A 188 -2.42 14.47 5.41
CA PHE A 188 -3.60 14.92 6.13
C PHE A 188 -3.27 16.11 7.04
N ALA A 189 -2.19 15.98 7.82
CA ALA A 189 -1.79 17.04 8.75
C ALA A 189 -1.44 18.33 8.00
N PHE A 190 -0.77 18.23 6.85
CA PHE A 190 -0.50 19.40 6.01
C PHE A 190 -1.78 20.04 5.51
N ALA A 191 -2.77 19.23 5.10
CA ALA A 191 -4.05 19.76 4.64
C ALA A 191 -4.79 20.50 5.76
N ILE A 192 -4.82 19.91 6.95
CA ILE A 192 -5.47 20.56 8.09
C ILE A 192 -4.74 21.85 8.47
N ALA A 193 -3.40 21.84 8.44
CA ALA A 193 -2.61 23.04 8.71
C ALA A 193 -2.91 24.13 7.67
N ALA A 194 -3.06 23.76 6.39
CA ALA A 194 -3.42 24.72 5.34
C ALA A 194 -4.79 25.35 5.62
N LEU A 195 -5.77 24.53 6.00
CA LEU A 195 -7.11 25.02 6.32
C LEU A 195 -7.09 25.93 7.54
N MET A 196 -6.33 25.56 8.59
CA MET A 196 -6.23 26.38 9.80
C MET A 196 -5.55 27.71 9.52
N SER A 197 -4.52 27.71 8.68
CA SER A 197 -3.82 28.96 8.35
C SER A 197 -4.49 29.77 7.24
N GLY A 198 -5.41 29.15 6.49
CA GLY A 198 -6.06 29.80 5.35
C GLY A 198 -5.17 29.96 4.15
N ARG A 199 -4.09 29.17 4.05
CA ARG A 199 -3.08 29.35 3.02
C ARG A 199 -2.64 28.01 2.43
N LEU A 200 -2.72 27.90 1.09
CA LEU A 200 -2.13 26.80 0.35
C LEU A 200 -1.57 27.38 -0.95
N ASP A 201 -0.26 27.57 -1.00
CA ASP A 201 0.42 28.08 -2.18
C ASP A 201 1.38 27.04 -2.74
N SER A 202 2.11 27.40 -3.80
CA SER A 202 3.06 26.49 -4.44
C SER A 202 4.15 26.04 -3.45
N THR A 203 4.62 26.93 -2.58
CA THR A 203 5.64 26.61 -1.59
C THR A 203 5.11 25.57 -0.57
N PHE A 204 3.88 25.76 -0.09
CA PHE A 204 3.26 24.82 0.84
C PHE A 204 3.10 23.44 0.20
N ALA A 205 2.66 23.40 -1.06
CA ALA A 205 2.54 22.14 -1.81
C ALA A 205 3.91 21.48 -1.98
N ARG A 206 4.95 22.28 -2.20
CA ARG A 206 6.32 21.74 -2.32
C ARG A 206 6.78 21.13 -1.02
N PHE A 207 6.43 21.70 0.13
CA PHE A 207 6.74 21.10 1.43
C PHE A 207 6.00 19.78 1.64
N SER A 208 4.74 19.70 1.19
CA SER A 208 3.87 18.55 1.45
C SER A 208 4.17 17.37 0.51
N ARG A 209 4.52 17.64 -0.74
CA ARG A 209 4.60 16.59 -1.77
C ARG A 209 5.61 15.48 -1.45
N PRO A 210 6.83 15.77 -0.96
CA PRO A 210 7.78 14.69 -0.66
C PRO A 210 7.23 13.68 0.35
N TRP A 211 6.49 14.14 1.36
CA TRP A 211 5.91 13.26 2.36
C TRP A 211 4.84 12.35 1.75
N THR A 212 4.02 12.90 0.87
CA THR A 212 3.02 12.14 0.14
C THR A 212 3.68 11.10 -0.78
N LEU A 213 4.75 11.49 -1.48
CA LEU A 213 5.50 10.57 -2.34
C LEU A 213 6.09 9.42 -1.51
N ALA A 214 6.68 9.73 -0.35
CA ALA A 214 7.26 8.69 0.50
C ALA A 214 6.18 7.71 0.97
N ALA A 215 5.03 8.22 1.41
CA ALA A 215 3.93 7.37 1.84
C ALA A 215 3.44 6.49 0.69
N TRP A 216 3.31 7.06 -0.49
CA TRP A 216 2.87 6.33 -1.68
C TRP A 216 3.85 5.23 -2.06
N VAL A 217 5.16 5.49 -1.97
CA VAL A 217 6.19 4.49 -2.26
C VAL A 217 6.05 3.31 -1.29
N PHE A 218 5.94 3.58 0.01
CA PHE A 218 5.81 2.52 1.00
C PHE A 218 4.52 1.73 0.81
N LEU A 219 3.41 2.41 0.51
CA LEU A 219 2.14 1.72 0.28
C LEU A 219 2.21 0.84 -0.98
N THR A 220 2.83 1.34 -2.05
CA THR A 220 3.03 0.57 -3.27
C THR A 220 3.83 -0.71 -2.98
N LEU A 221 4.95 -0.58 -2.25
CA LEU A 221 5.77 -1.73 -1.88
C LEU A 221 4.99 -2.70 -1.01
N GLY A 222 4.22 -2.20 -0.06
CA GLY A 222 3.40 -3.04 0.81
C GLY A 222 2.36 -3.82 0.04
N ILE A 223 1.68 -3.18 -0.91
CA ILE A 223 0.67 -3.83 -1.74
C ILE A 223 1.31 -4.90 -2.64
N VAL A 224 2.47 -4.59 -3.24
CA VAL A 224 3.20 -5.54 -4.09
C VAL A 224 3.57 -6.79 -3.28
N LEU A 225 4.15 -6.60 -2.11
CA LEU A 225 4.53 -7.74 -1.26
C LEU A 225 3.31 -8.52 -0.78
N GLY A 226 2.22 -7.84 -0.45
CA GLY A 226 1.00 -8.50 -0.02
C GLY A 226 0.37 -9.33 -1.12
N SER A 227 0.35 -8.80 -2.33
CA SER A 227 -0.17 -9.53 -3.49
C SER A 227 0.67 -10.79 -3.78
N ALA A 228 2.00 -10.65 -3.74
CA ALA A 228 2.90 -11.79 -3.94
C ALA A 228 2.74 -12.83 -2.83
N TRP A 229 2.61 -12.38 -1.58
CA TRP A 229 2.43 -13.28 -0.44
C TRP A 229 1.12 -14.07 -0.56
N ALA A 230 0.03 -13.40 -0.94
CA ALA A 230 -1.24 -14.10 -1.16
C ALA A 230 -1.12 -15.15 -2.25
N TYR A 231 -0.38 -14.82 -3.32
CA TYR A 231 -0.18 -15.74 -4.42
C TYR A 231 0.57 -17.01 -3.98
N TYR A 232 1.74 -16.85 -3.34
CA TYR A 232 2.55 -18.03 -3.05
C TYR A 232 2.12 -18.75 -1.76
N GLU A 233 1.58 -18.04 -0.78
CA GLU A 233 1.27 -18.65 0.52
C GLU A 233 -0.17 -19.18 0.57
N LEU A 234 -1.14 -18.41 0.09
CA LEU A 234 -2.54 -18.82 0.15
C LEU A 234 -2.95 -19.66 -1.06
N GLY A 235 -2.14 -19.69 -2.09
CA GLY A 235 -2.43 -20.48 -3.28
C GLY A 235 -3.65 -19.97 -4.05
N TRP A 236 -3.92 -18.67 -3.95
CA TRP A 236 -5.11 -18.11 -4.58
C TRP A 236 -5.04 -18.13 -6.10
N GLY A 237 -3.85 -18.22 -6.67
CA GLY A 237 -3.69 -18.44 -8.11
C GLY A 237 -3.86 -17.21 -8.98
N GLY A 238 -4.14 -16.06 -8.41
CA GLY A 238 -4.35 -14.83 -9.14
C GLY A 238 -3.54 -13.67 -8.60
N TRP A 239 -3.69 -12.54 -9.27
CA TRP A 239 -2.94 -11.34 -8.90
C TRP A 239 -3.65 -10.53 -7.81
N TRP A 240 -4.98 -10.60 -7.76
CA TRP A 240 -5.80 -9.80 -6.85
C TRP A 240 -7.17 -10.44 -6.76
N PHE A 241 -7.66 -10.66 -5.55
CA PHE A 241 -8.92 -11.36 -5.35
C PHE A 241 -10.05 -10.45 -4.91
N TRP A 242 -9.77 -9.15 -4.77
CA TRP A 242 -10.78 -8.20 -4.34
C TRP A 242 -11.36 -8.57 -2.97
N ASP A 243 -10.56 -9.23 -2.14
CA ASP A 243 -10.86 -9.48 -0.74
C ASP A 243 -11.04 -8.14 -0.03
N PRO A 244 -12.02 -7.99 0.90
CA PRO A 244 -12.23 -6.70 1.56
C PRO A 244 -11.00 -6.10 2.21
N VAL A 245 -10.10 -6.90 2.77
CA VAL A 245 -8.88 -6.36 3.38
C VAL A 245 -7.89 -5.89 2.31
N GLU A 246 -7.79 -6.62 1.19
CA GLU A 246 -7.01 -6.14 0.05
C GLU A 246 -7.55 -4.81 -0.47
N ASN A 247 -8.88 -4.74 -0.61
CA ASN A 247 -9.55 -3.52 -1.08
C ASN A 247 -9.29 -2.35 -0.12
N ALA A 248 -9.23 -2.63 1.18
CA ALA A 248 -8.96 -1.60 2.19
C ALA A 248 -7.60 -0.94 2.00
N SER A 249 -6.60 -1.67 1.48
CA SER A 249 -5.29 -1.09 1.19
C SER A 249 -5.25 -0.41 -0.18
N PHE A 250 -6.03 -0.90 -1.12
CA PHE A 250 -6.01 -0.40 -2.49
C PHE A 250 -6.68 0.95 -2.62
N MET A 251 -7.75 1.21 -1.85
CA MET A 251 -8.47 2.49 -1.92
C MET A 251 -7.56 3.69 -1.57
N PRO A 252 -6.79 3.66 -0.46
CA PRO A 252 -5.87 4.77 -0.21
C PRO A 252 -4.81 4.91 -1.29
N TRP A 253 -4.40 3.82 -1.92
CA TRP A 253 -3.42 3.89 -3.02
C TRP A 253 -3.99 4.64 -4.22
N LEU A 254 -5.25 4.38 -4.57
CA LEU A 254 -5.90 5.09 -5.68
C LEU A 254 -6.00 6.58 -5.39
N VAL A 255 -6.47 6.94 -4.19
CA VAL A 255 -6.59 8.34 -3.80
C VAL A 255 -5.21 8.99 -3.63
N GLY A 256 -4.24 8.25 -3.09
CA GLY A 256 -2.87 8.74 -2.96
C GLY A 256 -2.23 9.02 -4.30
N THR A 257 -2.50 8.19 -5.31
CA THR A 257 -2.03 8.42 -6.67
C THR A 257 -2.64 9.72 -7.22
N ALA A 258 -3.94 9.92 -7.02
CA ALA A 258 -4.60 11.14 -7.43
C ALA A 258 -4.02 12.35 -6.67
N LEU A 259 -3.77 12.20 -5.38
CA LEU A 259 -3.24 13.26 -4.53
C LEU A 259 -1.84 13.70 -4.98
N MET A 260 -0.94 12.75 -5.27
CA MET A 260 0.41 13.15 -5.64
C MET A 260 0.43 13.90 -6.97
N HIS A 261 -0.49 13.58 -7.89
CA HIS A 261 -0.62 14.34 -9.14
C HIS A 261 -1.27 15.71 -8.89
N SER A 262 -2.27 15.78 -8.02
CA SER A 262 -2.91 17.04 -7.68
C SER A 262 -1.92 17.99 -6.96
N LEU A 263 -1.07 17.44 -6.07
CA LEU A 263 -0.02 18.23 -5.43
C LEU A 263 0.96 18.78 -6.45
N SER A 264 1.27 18.01 -7.50
CA SER A 264 2.14 18.48 -8.57
C SER A 264 1.51 19.68 -9.29
N VAL A 265 0.21 19.65 -9.57
CA VAL A 265 -0.49 20.76 -10.18
C VAL A 265 -0.48 21.98 -9.26
N THR A 266 -0.74 21.80 -7.98
CA THR A 266 -0.71 22.90 -7.00
C THR A 266 0.70 23.48 -6.90
N GLU A 267 1.72 22.64 -6.90
CA GLU A 267 3.13 23.08 -6.82
C GLU A 267 3.55 23.85 -8.07
N GLN A 268 3.20 23.35 -9.25
CA GLN A 268 3.65 23.91 -10.53
C GLN A 268 2.79 25.08 -11.00
N ARG A 269 1.47 25.04 -10.72
CA ARG A 269 0.51 25.99 -11.32
C ARG A 269 -0.36 26.69 -10.28
N ALA A 270 -0.20 26.42 -8.99
CA ALA A 270 -1.04 26.99 -7.91
C ALA A 270 -2.53 26.78 -8.19
N SER A 271 -2.86 25.62 -8.78
CA SER A 271 -4.22 25.24 -9.14
C SER A 271 -4.62 23.97 -8.39
N PHE A 272 -5.89 23.56 -8.45
CA PHE A 272 -6.43 22.37 -7.79
C PHE A 272 -6.31 22.42 -6.26
N LYS A 273 -6.32 23.61 -5.66
CA LYS A 273 -6.06 23.73 -4.20
C LYS A 273 -7.11 23.02 -3.37
N ALA A 274 -8.41 23.29 -3.61
CA ALA A 274 -9.48 22.65 -2.87
C ALA A 274 -9.50 21.13 -3.11
N TRP A 275 -9.27 20.74 -4.36
CA TRP A 275 -9.21 19.33 -4.75
C TRP A 275 -8.07 18.61 -4.02
N THR A 276 -6.89 19.25 -3.94
CA THR A 276 -5.73 18.70 -3.24
C THR A 276 -6.04 18.51 -1.75
N LEU A 277 -6.71 19.47 -1.13
CA LEU A 277 -7.07 19.36 0.29
C LEU A 277 -8.05 18.22 0.52
N LEU A 278 -9.08 18.10 -0.33
CA LEU A 278 -10.04 17.01 -0.21
C LEU A 278 -9.38 15.66 -0.41
N LEU A 279 -8.48 15.53 -1.38
CA LEU A 279 -7.78 14.27 -1.61
C LEU A 279 -6.90 13.89 -0.42
N SER A 280 -6.25 14.87 0.21
CA SER A 280 -5.43 14.61 1.41
C SER A 280 -6.29 14.09 2.55
N ILE A 281 -7.44 14.70 2.79
CA ILE A 281 -8.37 14.27 3.82
C ILE A 281 -8.89 12.87 3.49
N CYS A 282 -9.29 12.64 2.24
CA CYS A 282 -9.82 11.35 1.81
C CYS A 282 -8.80 10.22 1.92
N ALA A 283 -7.53 10.48 1.57
CA ALA A 283 -6.51 9.43 1.62
C ALA A 283 -6.35 8.89 3.05
N PHE A 284 -6.22 9.78 4.02
CA PHE A 284 -6.09 9.34 5.41
C PHE A 284 -7.40 8.80 5.96
N SER A 285 -8.53 9.36 5.57
CA SER A 285 -9.85 8.85 5.97
C SER A 285 -10.03 7.40 5.54
N LEU A 286 -9.58 7.07 4.33
CA LEU A 286 -9.65 5.69 3.84
C LEU A 286 -8.71 4.77 4.61
N CYS A 287 -7.55 5.29 5.06
CA CYS A 287 -6.66 4.50 5.93
C CYS A 287 -7.33 4.19 7.26
N LEU A 288 -8.05 5.16 7.84
CA LEU A 288 -8.82 4.94 9.07
C LEU A 288 -9.97 3.96 8.84
N LEU A 289 -10.68 4.12 7.73
CA LEU A 289 -11.76 3.19 7.38
C LEU A 289 -11.23 1.77 7.21
N GLY A 290 -10.08 1.61 6.57
CA GLY A 290 -9.44 0.30 6.43
C GLY A 290 -9.12 -0.32 7.79
N THR A 291 -8.60 0.48 8.71
CA THR A 291 -8.31 0.02 10.07
C THR A 291 -9.59 -0.43 10.77
N PHE A 292 -10.66 0.35 10.64
CA PHE A 292 -11.97 -0.03 11.20
C PHE A 292 -12.46 -1.35 10.62
N LEU A 293 -12.44 -1.48 9.29
CA LEU A 293 -12.95 -2.68 8.63
C LEU A 293 -12.21 -3.93 9.06
N VAL A 294 -10.88 -3.85 9.21
CA VAL A 294 -10.07 -5.01 9.59
C VAL A 294 -10.27 -5.38 11.07
N ARG A 295 -10.44 -4.40 11.96
CA ARG A 295 -10.44 -4.61 13.41
C ARG A 295 -11.81 -4.65 14.06
N SER A 296 -12.90 -4.43 13.31
CA SER A 296 -14.24 -4.33 13.89
C SER A 296 -14.95 -5.68 14.02
N GLY A 297 -14.49 -6.69 13.29
CA GLY A 297 -15.24 -7.95 13.20
C GLY A 297 -16.41 -7.91 12.23
N VAL A 298 -16.60 -6.81 11.53
CA VAL A 298 -17.70 -6.64 10.58
C VAL A 298 -17.42 -7.42 9.29
N LEU A 299 -16.15 -7.50 8.88
CA LEU A 299 -15.75 -8.17 7.64
C LEU A 299 -15.47 -9.64 7.86
N VAL A 300 -15.86 -10.44 6.86
CA VAL A 300 -15.43 -11.83 6.74
C VAL A 300 -14.26 -11.84 5.74
N SER A 301 -13.07 -12.19 6.23
CA SER A 301 -11.86 -12.20 5.41
C SER A 301 -10.83 -13.11 6.05
N VAL A 302 -9.94 -13.69 5.23
CA VAL A 302 -8.81 -14.47 5.74
C VAL A 302 -7.81 -13.59 6.49
N HIS A 303 -7.85 -12.26 6.27
CA HIS A 303 -6.96 -11.31 6.93
C HIS A 303 -7.51 -10.83 8.28
N ALA A 304 -8.73 -11.18 8.64
CA ALA A 304 -9.36 -10.69 9.87
C ALA A 304 -9.11 -11.63 11.04
N PHE A 305 -7.82 -11.89 11.33
CA PHE A 305 -7.44 -12.81 12.40
C PHE A 305 -7.76 -12.29 13.79
N ALA A 306 -7.86 -10.98 13.95
CA ALA A 306 -7.89 -10.35 15.26
C ALA A 306 -9.02 -9.32 15.36
N SER A 307 -10.19 -9.69 14.89
CA SER A 307 -11.35 -8.80 14.93
C SER A 307 -12.03 -8.87 16.30
N ASP A 308 -12.57 -7.74 16.74
CA ASP A 308 -13.28 -7.61 18.02
C ASP A 308 -14.28 -6.45 17.90
N PRO A 309 -15.59 -6.71 18.04
CA PRO A 309 -16.60 -5.64 17.87
C PRO A 309 -16.45 -4.46 18.83
N SER A 310 -16.05 -4.70 20.09
CA SER A 310 -15.90 -3.59 21.05
C SER A 310 -14.75 -2.67 20.65
N ARG A 311 -13.68 -3.22 20.12
CA ARG A 311 -12.56 -2.44 19.60
C ARG A 311 -12.96 -1.68 18.35
N GLY A 312 -13.80 -2.30 17.50
CA GLY A 312 -14.29 -1.66 16.30
C GLY A 312 -15.11 -0.41 16.59
N MET A 313 -15.91 -0.44 17.66
CA MET A 313 -16.73 0.74 18.03
C MET A 313 -15.85 1.93 18.43
N PHE A 314 -14.73 1.68 19.11
CA PHE A 314 -13.80 2.75 19.45
C PHE A 314 -13.20 3.36 18.17
N ILE A 315 -12.73 2.52 17.25
CA ILE A 315 -12.14 3.00 16.00
C ILE A 315 -13.19 3.76 15.18
N LEU A 316 -14.43 3.27 15.15
CA LEU A 316 -15.51 3.93 14.44
C LEU A 316 -15.76 5.35 15.00
N ALA A 317 -15.82 5.49 16.32
CA ALA A 317 -16.00 6.79 16.94
C ALA A 317 -14.85 7.72 16.61
N PHE A 318 -13.62 7.23 16.68
CA PHE A 318 -12.43 8.00 16.34
C PHE A 318 -12.45 8.42 14.87
N MET A 319 -12.81 7.49 13.97
CA MET A 319 -12.90 7.76 12.54
C MET A 319 -13.96 8.85 12.26
N VAL A 320 -15.14 8.75 12.88
CA VAL A 320 -16.18 9.75 12.71
C VAL A 320 -15.69 11.12 13.18
N LEU A 321 -15.01 11.18 14.31
CA LEU A 321 -14.46 12.42 14.83
C LEU A 321 -13.44 13.04 13.88
N VAL A 322 -12.49 12.25 13.40
CA VAL A 322 -11.42 12.73 12.52
C VAL A 322 -11.98 13.15 11.16
N ILE A 323 -12.77 12.28 10.53
CA ILE A 323 -13.31 12.56 9.19
C ILE A 323 -14.33 13.68 9.25
N GLY A 324 -15.25 13.63 10.21
CA GLY A 324 -16.28 14.66 10.37
C GLY A 324 -15.67 16.01 10.68
N GLY A 325 -14.72 16.05 11.61
CA GLY A 325 -14.02 17.28 11.95
C GLY A 325 -13.26 17.89 10.80
N SER A 326 -12.58 17.03 10.01
CA SER A 326 -11.80 17.47 8.85
C SER A 326 -12.71 18.03 7.76
N LEU A 327 -13.80 17.35 7.47
CA LEU A 327 -14.74 17.80 6.43
C LEU A 327 -15.47 19.06 6.88
N LEU A 328 -15.79 19.18 8.17
CA LEU A 328 -16.38 20.40 8.70
C LEU A 328 -15.42 21.57 8.57
N LEU A 329 -14.15 21.37 8.92
CA LEU A 329 -13.13 22.40 8.76
C LEU A 329 -12.98 22.81 7.29
N PHE A 330 -13.01 21.85 6.38
CA PHE A 330 -12.96 22.13 4.96
C PHE A 330 -14.18 22.94 4.52
N ALA A 331 -15.37 22.61 4.99
CA ALA A 331 -16.59 23.32 4.64
C ALA A 331 -16.55 24.77 5.13
N VAL A 332 -16.03 25.00 6.34
CA VAL A 332 -15.99 26.33 6.95
C VAL A 332 -14.85 27.18 6.37
N ARG A 333 -13.67 26.59 6.11
CA ARG A 333 -12.48 27.36 5.76
C ARG A 333 -11.95 27.09 4.36
N GLY A 334 -12.54 26.20 3.61
CA GLY A 334 -12.05 25.85 2.27
C GLY A 334 -12.08 27.01 1.28
N HIS A 335 -12.97 27.97 1.48
CA HIS A 335 -13.08 29.14 0.60
C HIS A 335 -11.84 30.04 0.65
N LYS A 336 -11.03 29.93 1.71
CA LYS A 336 -9.82 30.74 1.87
C LYS A 336 -8.63 30.22 1.05
N VAL A 337 -8.72 28.99 0.55
CA VAL A 337 -7.62 28.35 -0.18
C VAL A 337 -8.01 27.98 -1.61
N ARG A 338 -8.98 28.62 -2.22
CA ARG A 338 -9.40 28.24 -3.56
C ARG A 338 -8.46 28.78 -4.65
N SER A 339 -8.43 28.06 -5.76
CA SER A 339 -7.62 28.41 -6.91
C SER A 339 -8.29 29.51 -7.74
N ARG A 340 -7.46 30.38 -8.35
CA ARG A 340 -7.92 31.44 -9.22
C ARG A 340 -7.37 31.33 -10.64
N VAL A 341 -6.71 30.23 -10.96
CA VAL A 341 -6.08 30.00 -12.26
C VAL A 341 -7.10 29.36 -13.21
N ASN A 342 -7.21 29.89 -14.41
CA ASN A 342 -8.07 29.31 -15.46
C ASN A 342 -7.22 28.48 -16.40
N ASN A 343 -7.72 27.29 -16.77
CA ASN A 343 -7.04 26.37 -17.66
C ASN A 343 -7.92 26.05 -18.85
N ALA A 344 -7.30 25.93 -20.03
CA ALA A 344 -8.00 25.51 -21.23
C ALA A 344 -8.41 24.05 -21.14
N LEU A 345 -9.40 23.65 -21.93
CA LEU A 345 -9.83 22.25 -21.96
C LEU A 345 -8.71 21.33 -22.44
N TRP A 346 -7.92 21.74 -23.45
CA TRP A 346 -6.76 20.97 -23.91
C TRP A 346 -5.51 21.49 -23.19
N SER A 347 -5.28 20.96 -22.01
CA SER A 347 -4.15 21.34 -21.18
C SER A 347 -3.78 20.16 -20.29
N ARG A 348 -2.54 20.17 -19.77
CA ARG A 348 -2.10 19.11 -18.85
C ARG A 348 -2.97 19.07 -17.61
N GLU A 349 -3.39 20.23 -17.09
CA GLU A 349 -4.25 20.29 -15.91
C GLU A 349 -5.58 19.59 -16.16
N SER A 350 -6.20 19.80 -17.32
CA SER A 350 -7.48 19.16 -17.63
C SER A 350 -7.35 17.65 -17.76
N LEU A 351 -6.26 17.19 -18.38
CA LEU A 351 -6.03 15.75 -18.51
C LEU A 351 -5.73 15.10 -17.15
N LEU A 352 -4.96 15.79 -16.30
CA LEU A 352 -4.71 15.31 -14.94
C LEU A 352 -6.00 15.29 -14.11
N LEU A 353 -6.87 16.30 -14.27
CA LEU A 353 -8.15 16.30 -13.59
C LEU A 353 -9.02 15.13 -14.05
N GLY A 354 -9.03 14.86 -15.35
CA GLY A 354 -9.76 13.72 -15.89
C GLY A 354 -9.28 12.40 -15.29
N ASN A 355 -7.96 12.23 -15.18
CA ASN A 355 -7.40 11.03 -14.59
C ASN A 355 -7.68 10.96 -13.09
N ASN A 356 -7.65 12.08 -12.38
CA ASN A 356 -7.99 12.10 -10.96
C ASN A 356 -9.45 11.70 -10.75
N VAL A 357 -10.36 12.20 -11.60
CA VAL A 357 -11.78 11.84 -11.53
C VAL A 357 -11.95 10.33 -11.75
N LEU A 358 -11.23 9.77 -12.73
CA LEU A 358 -11.30 8.33 -13.00
C LEU A 358 -10.74 7.51 -11.83
N LEU A 359 -9.65 7.96 -11.21
CA LEU A 359 -9.09 7.28 -10.03
C LEU A 359 -10.08 7.33 -8.86
N ILE A 360 -10.73 8.46 -8.65
CA ILE A 360 -11.73 8.57 -7.58
C ILE A 360 -12.96 7.73 -7.90
N ALA A 361 -13.39 7.67 -9.16
CA ALA A 361 -14.47 6.78 -9.55
C ALA A 361 -14.11 5.32 -9.30
N ALA A 362 -12.88 4.92 -9.60
CA ALA A 362 -12.40 3.57 -9.31
C ALA A 362 -12.42 3.29 -7.81
N MET A 363 -11.97 4.28 -7.01
CA MET A 363 -12.01 4.14 -5.54
C MET A 363 -13.44 3.98 -5.06
N LEU A 364 -14.38 4.77 -5.59
CA LEU A 364 -15.79 4.66 -5.19
C LEU A 364 -16.38 3.31 -5.57
N VAL A 365 -16.03 2.76 -6.73
CA VAL A 365 -16.47 1.42 -7.13
C VAL A 365 -15.97 0.39 -6.12
N VAL A 366 -14.68 0.46 -5.75
CA VAL A 366 -14.10 -0.48 -4.78
C VAL A 366 -14.77 -0.31 -3.42
N LEU A 367 -14.97 0.93 -2.98
CA LEU A 367 -15.59 1.22 -1.69
C LEU A 367 -17.02 0.69 -1.62
N LEU A 368 -17.83 1.00 -2.64
CA LEU A 368 -19.22 0.56 -2.66
C LEU A 368 -19.32 -0.95 -2.80
N GLY A 369 -18.49 -1.56 -3.63
CA GLY A 369 -18.49 -3.02 -3.79
C GLY A 369 -18.03 -3.73 -2.52
N THR A 370 -17.14 -3.13 -1.76
CA THR A 370 -16.67 -3.70 -0.49
C THR A 370 -17.70 -3.53 0.62
N LEU A 371 -18.31 -2.35 0.72
CA LEU A 371 -19.23 -2.02 1.82
C LEU A 371 -20.65 -2.49 1.59
N LEU A 372 -21.10 -2.61 0.34
CA LEU A 372 -22.50 -2.96 0.08
C LEU A 372 -22.93 -4.29 0.70
N PRO A 373 -22.14 -5.37 0.63
CA PRO A 373 -22.53 -6.61 1.33
C PRO A 373 -22.69 -6.41 2.84
N LEU A 374 -21.84 -5.58 3.45
CA LEU A 374 -21.93 -5.29 4.90
C LEU A 374 -23.21 -4.55 5.24
N VAL A 375 -23.51 -3.49 4.50
CA VAL A 375 -24.70 -2.68 4.74
C VAL A 375 -25.96 -3.50 4.50
N HIS A 376 -25.97 -4.30 3.45
CA HIS A 376 -27.10 -5.16 3.10
C HIS A 376 -27.39 -6.14 4.25
N LYS A 377 -26.35 -6.74 4.81
CA LYS A 377 -26.49 -7.68 5.92
C LYS A 377 -26.98 -6.98 7.19
N GLN A 378 -26.43 -5.80 7.51
CA GLN A 378 -26.78 -5.07 8.71
C GLN A 378 -28.21 -4.52 8.68
N LEU A 379 -28.74 -4.27 7.48
CA LEU A 379 -30.11 -3.82 7.32
C LEU A 379 -31.12 -4.98 7.34
N GLY A 380 -30.64 -6.21 7.49
CA GLY A 380 -31.51 -7.38 7.53
C GLY A 380 -32.03 -7.83 6.20
N LEU A 381 -31.42 -7.37 5.09
CA LEU A 381 -31.86 -7.71 3.75
C LEU A 381 -31.28 -9.03 3.23
N GLY A 382 -30.41 -9.67 4.03
CA GLY A 382 -29.80 -10.94 3.68
C GLY A 382 -28.34 -10.79 3.34
N SER A 383 -27.72 -11.92 2.98
CA SER A 383 -26.31 -11.95 2.59
C SER A 383 -26.20 -11.86 1.07
N ILE A 384 -25.33 -10.97 0.58
CA ILE A 384 -24.97 -10.91 -0.82
C ILE A 384 -23.47 -10.96 -0.93
N SER A 385 -22.98 -11.36 -2.10
CA SER A 385 -21.54 -11.45 -2.36
C SER A 385 -21.23 -10.70 -3.64
N ILE A 386 -20.25 -9.80 -3.55
CA ILE A 386 -19.75 -9.07 -4.72
C ILE A 386 -18.29 -9.47 -4.86
N GLY A 387 -17.94 -10.07 -5.99
CA GLY A 387 -16.64 -10.65 -6.17
C GLY A 387 -15.92 -10.17 -7.43
N GLU A 388 -14.95 -10.97 -7.84
CA GLU A 388 -14.06 -10.65 -8.96
C GLU A 388 -14.78 -10.19 -10.24
N PRO A 389 -15.87 -10.84 -10.70
CA PRO A 389 -16.44 -10.43 -11.98
C PRO A 389 -16.92 -8.98 -11.97
N PHE A 390 -17.55 -8.52 -10.88
CA PHE A 390 -18.00 -7.14 -10.78
C PHE A 390 -16.81 -6.19 -10.80
N PHE A 391 -15.83 -6.43 -9.92
CA PHE A 391 -14.69 -5.53 -9.79
C PHE A 391 -13.85 -5.49 -11.06
N ASN A 392 -13.60 -6.64 -11.66
CA ASN A 392 -12.80 -6.70 -12.89
C ASN A 392 -13.48 -5.95 -14.04
N THR A 393 -14.79 -6.12 -14.18
CA THR A 393 -15.54 -5.46 -15.24
C THR A 393 -15.53 -3.94 -15.06
N MET A 394 -15.91 -3.47 -13.87
CA MET A 394 -15.98 -2.04 -13.60
C MET A 394 -14.61 -1.39 -13.71
N PHE A 395 -13.58 -2.08 -13.19
CA PHE A 395 -12.22 -1.54 -13.22
C PHE A 395 -11.70 -1.43 -14.66
N THR A 396 -12.00 -2.40 -15.50
CA THR A 396 -11.60 -2.36 -16.91
C THR A 396 -12.22 -1.16 -17.61
N TRP A 397 -13.54 -0.94 -17.39
CA TRP A 397 -14.25 0.20 -18.00
C TRP A 397 -13.65 1.54 -17.58
N LEU A 398 -13.19 1.65 -16.35
CA LEU A 398 -12.60 2.89 -15.84
C LEU A 398 -11.14 3.05 -16.27
N MET A 399 -10.39 1.95 -16.29
CA MET A 399 -8.96 2.00 -16.56
C MET A 399 -8.65 2.21 -18.05
N ALA A 400 -9.55 1.82 -18.96
CA ALA A 400 -9.30 2.04 -20.38
C ALA A 400 -9.21 3.55 -20.70
N PRO A 401 -10.20 4.39 -20.35
CA PRO A 401 -10.03 5.84 -20.56
C PRO A 401 -8.90 6.43 -19.71
N PHE A 402 -8.65 5.89 -18.52
CA PHE A 402 -7.54 6.32 -17.67
C PHE A 402 -6.21 6.13 -18.39
N ALA A 403 -5.99 4.96 -18.99
CA ALA A 403 -4.76 4.67 -19.73
C ALA A 403 -4.62 5.59 -20.96
N LEU A 404 -5.71 5.85 -21.63
CA LEU A 404 -5.72 6.76 -22.79
C LEU A 404 -5.23 8.16 -22.38
N LEU A 405 -5.81 8.72 -21.33
CA LEU A 405 -5.43 10.04 -20.85
C LEU A 405 -4.03 10.05 -20.25
N LEU A 406 -3.63 8.99 -19.59
CA LEU A 406 -2.29 8.89 -18.98
C LEU A 406 -1.21 8.92 -20.05
N GLY A 407 -1.43 8.24 -21.17
CA GLY A 407 -0.48 8.24 -22.28
C GLY A 407 -0.32 9.62 -22.90
N ILE A 408 -1.43 10.33 -23.09
CA ILE A 408 -1.43 11.64 -23.73
C ILE A 408 -0.95 12.75 -22.79
N GLY A 409 -1.29 12.68 -21.50
CA GLY A 409 -1.12 13.77 -20.54
C GLY A 409 0.26 14.42 -20.52
N PRO A 410 1.35 13.64 -20.39
CA PRO A 410 2.69 14.24 -20.32
C PRO A 410 3.10 14.99 -21.59
N LEU A 411 2.46 14.71 -22.72
CA LEU A 411 2.77 15.37 -24.00
C LEU A 411 2.12 16.74 -24.12
N VAL A 412 1.14 17.05 -23.31
CA VAL A 412 0.36 18.28 -23.39
C VAL A 412 0.96 19.32 -22.43
N ARG A 413 1.00 20.59 -22.87
CA ARG A 413 1.58 21.67 -22.07
C ARG A 413 0.63 22.13 -20.96
N TRP A 414 1.21 22.70 -19.91
CA TRP A 414 0.44 23.35 -18.84
C TRP A 414 -0.35 24.55 -19.41
N GLY A 415 -1.53 24.72 -18.89
CA GLY A 415 -2.36 25.87 -19.19
C GLY A 415 -3.17 25.73 -20.46
N ARG A 416 -2.52 25.58 -21.58
CA ARG A 416 -3.17 25.51 -22.90
C ARG A 416 -2.24 24.85 -23.91
N ASP A 417 -2.80 24.03 -24.78
CA ASP A 417 -2.06 23.42 -25.89
C ASP A 417 -2.99 23.21 -27.06
N ARG A 418 -2.45 22.76 -28.20
CA ARG A 418 -3.20 22.52 -29.44
C ARG A 418 -3.21 21.04 -29.79
N PRO A 419 -4.39 20.43 -30.02
CA PRO A 419 -4.43 18.99 -30.36
C PRO A 419 -3.67 18.64 -31.64
N ARG A 420 -3.69 19.54 -32.63
CA ARG A 420 -3.05 19.29 -33.94
C ARG A 420 -1.55 19.00 -33.83
N LYS A 421 -0.90 19.55 -32.85
CA LYS A 421 0.55 19.38 -32.61
C LYS A 421 0.93 17.92 -32.46
N LEU A 422 0.06 17.10 -31.87
CA LEU A 422 0.32 15.71 -31.54
C LEU A 422 -0.32 14.72 -32.52
N LYS A 423 -1.01 15.17 -33.52
CA LYS A 423 -1.81 14.33 -34.43
C LYS A 423 -1.00 13.15 -35.00
N THR A 424 0.15 13.45 -35.60
CA THR A 424 0.99 12.41 -36.22
C THR A 424 1.52 11.41 -35.19
N LEU A 425 2.01 11.91 -34.06
CA LEU A 425 2.54 11.05 -33.01
C LEU A 425 1.46 10.14 -32.43
N LEU A 426 0.27 10.68 -32.19
CA LEU A 426 -0.84 9.89 -31.65
C LEU A 426 -1.31 8.84 -32.66
N LEU A 427 -1.31 9.17 -33.95
CA LEU A 427 -1.70 8.21 -34.98
C LEU A 427 -0.70 7.06 -35.07
N ILE A 428 0.62 7.37 -35.06
CA ILE A 428 1.67 6.36 -35.07
C ILE A 428 1.56 5.48 -33.83
N ALA A 429 1.35 6.09 -32.66
CA ALA A 429 1.19 5.35 -31.41
C ALA A 429 -0.03 4.44 -31.45
N PHE A 430 -1.15 4.91 -32.02
CA PHE A 430 -2.37 4.12 -32.15
C PHE A 430 -2.13 2.90 -33.02
N VAL A 431 -1.49 3.07 -34.20
CA VAL A 431 -1.23 1.97 -35.11
C VAL A 431 -0.26 0.96 -34.46
N THR A 432 0.82 1.45 -33.83
CA THR A 432 1.79 0.60 -33.13
C THR A 432 1.11 -0.20 -32.01
N THR A 433 0.26 0.45 -31.24
CA THR A 433 -0.49 -0.18 -30.16
C THR A 433 -1.41 -1.26 -30.69
N LEU A 434 -2.14 -0.98 -31.75
CA LEU A 434 -3.04 -1.95 -32.36
C LEU A 434 -2.29 -3.18 -32.86
N VAL A 435 -1.18 -2.96 -33.56
CA VAL A 435 -0.36 -4.05 -34.09
C VAL A 435 0.20 -4.91 -32.94
N LEU A 436 0.79 -4.28 -31.92
CA LEU A 436 1.40 -5.02 -30.83
C LEU A 436 0.35 -5.76 -29.99
N SER A 437 -0.80 -5.17 -29.76
CA SER A 437 -1.84 -5.78 -28.93
C SER A 437 -2.45 -7.02 -29.60
N LEU A 438 -2.40 -7.10 -30.92
CA LEU A 438 -2.87 -8.26 -31.66
C LEU A 438 -1.73 -9.28 -31.89
N LEU A 439 -0.52 -8.80 -32.17
CA LEU A 439 0.61 -9.66 -32.51
C LEU A 439 1.18 -10.41 -31.30
N LEU A 440 1.35 -9.73 -30.17
CA LEU A 440 2.03 -10.33 -29.01
C LEU A 440 1.30 -11.55 -28.43
N PRO A 441 -0.04 -11.53 -28.25
CA PRO A 441 -0.70 -12.75 -27.77
C PRO A 441 -0.56 -13.92 -28.73
N TRP A 442 -0.62 -13.64 -30.05
CA TRP A 442 -0.47 -14.68 -31.03
C TRP A 442 0.92 -15.28 -31.01
N LEU A 443 1.96 -14.45 -30.89
CA LEU A 443 3.34 -14.95 -30.88
C LEU A 443 3.68 -15.67 -29.58
N LEU A 444 3.19 -15.18 -28.45
CA LEU A 444 3.62 -15.69 -27.14
C LEU A 444 2.75 -16.83 -26.62
N GLU A 445 1.43 -16.81 -26.94
CA GLU A 445 0.50 -17.81 -26.40
C GLU A 445 -0.28 -18.59 -27.48
N ASP A 446 0.03 -18.36 -28.74
CA ASP A 446 -0.57 -19.08 -29.88
C ASP A 446 -2.07 -18.90 -30.04
N ARG A 447 -2.67 -17.97 -29.32
CA ARG A 447 -4.08 -17.58 -29.53
C ARG A 447 -4.30 -16.16 -29.03
N ILE A 448 -5.42 -15.57 -29.48
CA ILE A 448 -5.75 -14.18 -29.17
C ILE A 448 -7.01 -14.18 -28.31
N ALA A 449 -6.90 -13.66 -27.09
CA ALA A 449 -8.04 -13.44 -26.21
C ALA A 449 -8.41 -11.95 -26.24
N ALA A 450 -9.71 -11.64 -26.29
CA ALA A 450 -10.17 -10.27 -26.44
C ALA A 450 -9.70 -9.37 -25.27
N MET A 451 -9.79 -9.88 -24.05
CA MET A 451 -9.40 -9.06 -22.89
C MET A 451 -7.90 -8.85 -22.81
N THR A 452 -7.10 -9.78 -23.34
CA THR A 452 -5.65 -9.58 -23.44
C THR A 452 -5.35 -8.44 -24.41
N VAL A 453 -6.07 -8.38 -25.54
CA VAL A 453 -5.90 -7.30 -26.51
C VAL A 453 -6.22 -5.94 -25.85
N VAL A 454 -7.30 -5.87 -25.08
CA VAL A 454 -7.66 -4.64 -24.36
C VAL A 454 -6.54 -4.22 -23.38
N GLY A 455 -6.07 -5.16 -22.58
CA GLY A 455 -5.00 -4.86 -21.62
C GLY A 455 -3.70 -4.45 -22.28
N LEU A 456 -3.30 -5.17 -23.34
CA LEU A 456 -2.09 -4.83 -24.07
C LEU A 456 -2.23 -3.50 -24.82
N ALA A 457 -3.44 -3.17 -25.29
CA ALA A 457 -3.68 -1.87 -25.91
C ALA A 457 -3.41 -0.74 -24.91
N MET A 458 -3.91 -0.89 -23.68
CA MET A 458 -3.63 0.07 -22.61
C MET A 458 -2.13 0.19 -22.32
N ALA A 459 -1.48 -0.95 -22.13
CA ALA A 459 -0.06 -0.97 -21.75
C ALA A 459 0.82 -0.43 -22.86
N CYS A 460 0.59 -0.84 -24.10
CA CYS A 460 1.40 -0.39 -25.22
C CYS A 460 1.19 1.09 -25.51
N TRP A 461 -0.03 1.59 -25.37
CA TRP A 461 -0.31 3.01 -25.52
C TRP A 461 0.51 3.83 -24.53
N ILE A 462 0.47 3.44 -23.25
CA ILE A 462 1.23 4.14 -22.22
C ILE A 462 2.73 4.06 -22.51
N PHE A 463 3.24 2.87 -22.82
CA PHE A 463 4.66 2.65 -23.04
C PHE A 463 5.18 3.38 -24.26
N VAL A 464 4.49 3.27 -25.39
CA VAL A 464 4.93 3.87 -26.64
C VAL A 464 4.97 5.39 -26.52
N LEU A 465 3.93 6.00 -25.93
CA LEU A 465 3.89 7.45 -25.78
C LEU A 465 4.92 7.94 -24.77
N ALA A 466 5.16 7.20 -23.67
CA ALA A 466 6.18 7.57 -22.70
C ALA A 466 7.58 7.51 -23.32
N MET A 467 7.87 6.46 -24.07
CA MET A 467 9.18 6.31 -24.71
C MET A 467 9.38 7.34 -25.84
N SER A 468 8.32 7.63 -26.59
CA SER A 468 8.40 8.65 -27.66
C SER A 468 8.71 10.01 -27.08
N GLU A 469 8.04 10.39 -26.00
CA GLU A 469 8.31 11.68 -25.35
C GLU A 469 9.74 11.73 -24.81
N ALA A 470 10.18 10.68 -24.13
CA ALA A 470 11.54 10.63 -23.58
C ALA A 470 12.59 10.74 -24.70
N PHE A 471 12.37 10.03 -25.81
CA PHE A 471 13.26 10.10 -26.98
C PHE A 471 13.30 11.52 -27.55
N LEU A 472 12.17 12.18 -27.72
CA LEU A 472 12.12 13.55 -28.19
C LEU A 472 12.83 14.54 -27.24
N UNK A 473 12.61 14.28 -26.08
CA UNK A 473 13.19 15.03 -25.16
C UNK A 473 14.62 14.96 -25.20
N ILE A 474 15.18 13.84 -25.24
CA ILE A 474 16.62 13.59 -25.29
C ILE A 474 17.22 14.10 -26.61
N SER A 475 16.56 13.82 -27.72
CA SER A 475 17.08 14.21 -29.04
C SER A 475 17.17 15.74 -29.22
N ARG A 476 16.36 16.48 -28.47
CA ARG A 476 16.42 17.96 -28.51
C ARG A 476 17.46 18.53 -27.53
N GLY A 477 18.22 17.66 -26.84
CA GLY A 477 19.22 18.08 -25.87
C GLY A 477 18.65 18.60 -24.57
N THR A 478 17.37 18.35 -24.29
CA THR A 478 16.71 18.78 -23.06
C THR A 478 17.28 17.99 -21.88
N LYS A 479 17.67 18.71 -20.82
CA LYS A 479 18.15 18.07 -19.60
C LYS A 479 16.97 17.62 -18.76
N LEU A 480 16.87 16.32 -18.51
CA LEU A 480 15.72 15.73 -17.83
C LEU A 480 15.99 15.62 -16.33
N THR A 481 15.00 16.02 -15.53
CA THR A 481 15.08 16.01 -14.06
C THR A 481 14.83 14.61 -13.50
N PRO A 482 15.24 14.37 -12.24
CA PRO A 482 14.84 13.12 -11.58
C PRO A 482 13.33 12.94 -11.50
N SER A 483 12.55 14.00 -11.32
CA SER A 483 11.08 13.90 -11.32
C SER A 483 10.54 13.43 -12.66
N TYR A 484 11.14 13.86 -13.76
CA TYR A 484 10.73 13.39 -15.08
C TYR A 484 10.96 11.88 -15.22
N TRP A 485 12.16 11.42 -14.83
CA TRP A 485 12.47 9.99 -14.88
C TRP A 485 11.62 9.19 -13.91
N GLY A 486 11.24 9.79 -12.78
CA GLY A 486 10.30 9.20 -11.85
C GLY A 486 8.92 8.99 -12.47
N MET A 487 8.43 10.01 -13.19
CA MET A 487 7.16 9.91 -13.90
C MET A 487 7.22 8.80 -14.96
N VAL A 488 8.29 8.79 -15.77
CA VAL A 488 8.44 7.76 -16.82
C VAL A 488 8.49 6.37 -16.19
N SER A 489 9.27 6.21 -15.12
CA SER A 489 9.37 4.92 -14.43
C SER A 489 8.03 4.48 -13.85
N GLY A 490 7.27 5.40 -13.28
CA GLY A 490 5.95 5.11 -12.73
C GLY A 490 4.97 4.66 -13.80
N HIS A 491 4.94 5.38 -14.92
CA HIS A 491 4.03 5.05 -16.01
C HIS A 491 4.41 3.76 -16.71
N VAL A 492 5.70 3.54 -16.96
CA VAL A 492 6.19 2.28 -17.56
C VAL A 492 5.94 1.13 -16.59
N GLY A 493 6.13 1.34 -15.29
CA GLY A 493 5.82 0.32 -14.29
C GLY A 493 4.35 -0.09 -14.32
N LEU A 494 3.46 0.89 -14.45
CA LEU A 494 2.03 0.58 -14.59
C LEU A 494 1.76 -0.23 -15.86
N ALA A 495 2.39 0.13 -16.96
CA ALA A 495 2.25 -0.61 -18.22
C ALA A 495 2.70 -2.06 -18.07
N ILE A 496 3.83 -2.27 -17.38
CA ILE A 496 4.36 -3.62 -17.14
C ILE A 496 3.38 -4.43 -16.28
N THR A 497 2.83 -3.81 -15.24
CA THR A 497 1.82 -4.47 -14.40
C THR A 497 0.60 -4.88 -15.22
N ILE A 498 0.12 -3.99 -16.11
CA ILE A 498 -1.05 -4.28 -16.94
C ILE A 498 -0.75 -5.46 -17.89
N VAL A 499 0.47 -5.52 -18.46
CA VAL A 499 0.86 -6.66 -19.29
C VAL A 499 0.79 -7.95 -18.48
N GLY A 500 1.33 -7.94 -17.27
CA GLY A 500 1.28 -9.11 -16.39
C GLY A 500 -0.14 -9.56 -16.09
N ILE A 501 -1.01 -8.61 -15.77
CA ILE A 501 -2.43 -8.91 -15.51
C ILE A 501 -3.10 -9.50 -16.75
N ALA A 502 -2.87 -8.88 -17.92
CA ALA A 502 -3.52 -9.31 -19.16
C ALA A 502 -3.16 -10.74 -19.51
N PHE A 503 -1.87 -11.09 -19.44
CA PHE A 503 -1.45 -12.45 -19.77
C PHE A 503 -1.83 -13.46 -18.69
N SER A 504 -1.61 -13.16 -17.43
CA SER A 504 -1.88 -14.12 -16.36
C SER A 504 -3.38 -14.36 -16.18
N GLN A 505 -4.21 -13.34 -16.40
CA GLN A 505 -5.65 -13.49 -16.23
C GLN A 505 -6.28 -14.31 -17.36
N ASN A 506 -5.74 -14.27 -18.55
CA ASN A 506 -6.39 -14.84 -19.73
C ASN A 506 -5.74 -16.13 -20.27
N TYR A 507 -4.50 -16.43 -19.88
CA TYR A 507 -3.79 -17.59 -20.42
C TYR A 507 -3.27 -18.54 -19.34
N SER A 508 -3.64 -18.34 -18.08
CA SER A 508 -3.27 -19.27 -17.02
C SER A 508 -3.99 -20.60 -17.20
N VAL A 509 -3.32 -21.69 -16.85
CA VAL A 509 -3.89 -23.01 -16.85
C VAL A 509 -3.77 -23.56 -15.43
N GLU A 510 -4.88 -24.07 -14.88
CA GLU A 510 -4.96 -24.64 -13.55
C GLU A 510 -5.54 -26.04 -13.64
N ARG A 511 -4.87 -27.01 -13.03
CA ARG A 511 -5.32 -28.39 -13.01
C ARG A 511 -5.27 -28.94 -11.59
N ASP A 512 -6.40 -29.44 -11.13
CA ASP A 512 -6.48 -30.20 -9.88
C ASP A 512 -6.57 -31.67 -10.27
N VAL A 513 -5.55 -32.46 -9.88
CA VAL A 513 -5.40 -33.83 -10.35
C VAL A 513 -5.06 -34.76 -9.20
N ARG A 514 -5.39 -36.04 -9.39
CA ARG A 514 -4.98 -37.12 -8.53
C ARG A 514 -3.70 -37.72 -9.13
N MET A 515 -2.62 -37.73 -8.34
CA MET A 515 -1.33 -38.25 -8.81
C MET A 515 -0.73 -39.19 -7.78
N LYS A 516 -0.11 -40.25 -8.25
CA LYS A 516 0.77 -41.08 -7.43
C LYS A 516 2.10 -41.26 -8.15
N ALA A 517 3.07 -41.87 -7.48
CA ALA A 517 4.42 -41.96 -7.99
C ALA A 517 4.43 -42.51 -9.43
N GLY A 518 5.06 -41.80 -10.34
CA GLY A 518 5.16 -42.15 -11.73
C GLY A 518 4.13 -41.50 -12.63
N ASP A 519 3.07 -40.92 -12.08
CA ASP A 519 2.02 -40.26 -12.87
C ASP A 519 2.53 -38.94 -13.44
N SER A 520 2.09 -38.62 -14.65
CA SER A 520 2.44 -37.36 -15.32
C SER A 520 1.19 -36.65 -15.81
N VAL A 521 1.25 -35.32 -15.80
CA VAL A 521 0.18 -34.46 -16.32
C VAL A 521 0.83 -33.40 -17.20
N SER A 522 0.27 -33.17 -18.38
CA SER A 522 0.74 -32.13 -19.29
C SER A 522 -0.09 -30.88 -19.14
N ILE A 523 0.60 -29.75 -18.97
CA ILE A 523 0.01 -28.42 -18.91
C ILE A 523 0.82 -27.52 -19.83
N HIS A 524 0.15 -26.94 -20.83
CA HIS A 524 0.82 -26.11 -21.83
C HIS A 524 1.95 -26.93 -22.49
N ASN A 525 3.19 -26.47 -22.48
CA ASN A 525 4.34 -27.19 -23.03
C ASN A 525 5.08 -28.01 -21.99
N TYR A 526 4.56 -28.08 -20.77
CA TYR A 526 5.27 -28.67 -19.63
C TYR A 526 4.59 -29.95 -19.19
N GLN A 527 5.43 -30.92 -18.83
CA GLN A 527 4.96 -32.18 -18.27
C GLN A 527 5.43 -32.29 -16.84
N PHE A 528 4.44 -32.43 -15.93
CA PHE A 528 4.69 -32.56 -14.50
C PHE A 528 4.63 -34.04 -14.13
N THR A 529 5.70 -34.56 -13.58
CA THR A 529 5.80 -35.97 -13.19
C THR A 529 5.96 -36.06 -11.69
N PHE A 530 5.00 -36.72 -11.03
CA PHE A 530 5.01 -36.91 -9.58
C PHE A 530 5.98 -38.04 -9.27
N ARG A 531 7.11 -37.76 -8.60
CA ARG A 531 8.15 -38.76 -8.35
C ARG A 531 7.90 -39.50 -7.04
N GLU A 532 7.87 -38.77 -5.90
CA GLU A 532 7.73 -39.37 -4.58
C GLU A 532 7.36 -38.31 -3.54
N VAL A 533 6.98 -38.80 -2.36
CA VAL A 533 6.76 -37.96 -1.18
C VAL A 533 7.70 -38.43 -0.08
N LYS A 534 8.50 -37.51 0.44
CA LYS A 534 9.44 -37.79 1.54
C LYS A 534 8.95 -37.10 2.81
N ASP A 535 9.27 -37.70 3.95
CA ASP A 535 8.98 -37.08 5.25
C ASP A 535 9.93 -35.89 5.50
N ILE A 536 9.38 -34.83 6.09
CA ILE A 536 10.17 -33.65 6.50
C ILE A 536 9.85 -33.33 7.96
N THR A 537 10.82 -32.68 8.61
CA THR A 537 10.67 -32.19 9.99
C THR A 537 11.27 -30.79 10.04
N GLY A 538 10.49 -29.85 10.58
CA GLY A 538 10.93 -28.48 10.81
C GLY A 538 11.00 -28.16 12.29
N PRO A 539 11.31 -26.92 12.65
CA PRO A 539 11.45 -26.56 14.08
C PRO A 539 10.17 -26.77 14.88
N ASN A 540 8.99 -26.50 14.27
CA ASN A 540 7.70 -26.62 14.96
C ASN A 540 6.65 -27.32 14.10
N TYR A 541 7.09 -28.08 13.09
CA TYR A 541 6.18 -28.81 12.22
C TYR A 541 6.82 -30.09 11.72
N ARG A 542 5.97 -30.97 11.18
CA ARG A 542 6.39 -32.19 10.48
C ARG A 542 5.46 -32.35 9.29
N GLY A 543 5.84 -33.17 8.35
CA GLY A 543 4.99 -33.38 7.19
C GLY A 543 5.70 -34.11 6.06
N GLY A 544 5.25 -33.85 4.85
CA GLY A 544 5.80 -34.48 3.66
C GLY A 544 6.13 -33.47 2.57
N VAL A 545 7.14 -33.79 1.76
CA VAL A 545 7.50 -32.99 0.61
C VAL A 545 7.35 -33.87 -0.63
N ALA A 546 6.52 -33.40 -1.59
CA ALA A 546 6.34 -34.06 -2.87
C ALA A 546 7.40 -33.55 -3.84
N ILE A 547 8.10 -34.47 -4.47
CA ILE A 547 9.11 -34.12 -5.48
C ILE A 547 8.45 -34.31 -6.84
N ILE A 548 8.29 -33.21 -7.57
CA ILE A 548 7.60 -33.17 -8.86
C ILE A 548 8.62 -32.67 -9.90
N GLY A 549 8.98 -33.53 -10.85
CA GLY A 549 9.87 -33.14 -11.94
C GLY A 549 9.06 -32.51 -13.05
N VAL A 550 9.58 -31.42 -13.61
CA VAL A 550 8.95 -30.75 -14.75
C VAL A 550 9.89 -30.85 -15.94
N THR A 551 9.35 -31.30 -17.07
CA THR A 551 10.10 -31.34 -18.32
C THR A 551 9.37 -30.49 -19.37
N ARG A 552 10.15 -29.98 -20.31
CA ARG A 552 9.65 -29.24 -21.47
C ARG A 552 10.24 -29.85 -22.70
N ASP A 553 9.39 -30.38 -23.57
CA ASP A 553 9.81 -31.04 -24.81
C ASP A 553 10.83 -32.14 -24.52
N GLY A 554 10.63 -32.90 -23.46
CA GLY A 554 11.48 -34.01 -23.06
C GLY A 554 12.75 -33.64 -22.33
N LYS A 555 13.01 -32.33 -22.15
CA LYS A 555 14.23 -31.87 -21.47
C LYS A 555 13.87 -31.40 -20.03
N PRO A 556 14.72 -31.71 -19.04
CA PRO A 556 14.44 -31.24 -17.67
C PRO A 556 14.35 -29.72 -17.62
N GLU A 557 13.30 -29.21 -16.94
CA GLU A 557 13.09 -27.76 -16.78
C GLU A 557 13.25 -27.37 -15.34
N ALA A 558 12.63 -28.10 -14.39
CA ALA A 558 12.64 -27.76 -12.99
C ALA A 558 12.28 -28.97 -12.15
N THR A 559 12.61 -28.92 -10.86
CA THR A 559 12.13 -29.87 -9.87
C THR A 559 11.44 -29.07 -8.77
N LEU A 560 10.18 -29.41 -8.51
CA LEU A 560 9.36 -28.69 -7.53
C LEU A 560 9.24 -29.52 -6.25
N HIS A 561 9.42 -28.87 -5.10
CA HIS A 561 9.36 -29.49 -3.77
C HIS A 561 8.17 -28.93 -3.00
N ALA A 562 6.99 -29.45 -3.30
CA ALA A 562 5.75 -29.01 -2.66
C ALA A 562 5.59 -29.67 -1.29
N GLU A 563 5.35 -28.87 -0.26
CA GLU A 563 5.28 -29.35 1.11
C GLU A 563 3.87 -29.30 1.66
N LYS A 564 3.58 -30.27 2.53
CA LYS A 564 2.38 -30.27 3.37
C LYS A 564 2.87 -30.36 4.80
N ARG A 565 2.62 -29.31 5.59
CA ARG A 565 3.14 -29.20 6.96
C ARG A 565 2.03 -29.33 7.98
N PHE A 566 2.31 -30.09 9.04
CA PHE A 566 1.48 -30.16 10.23
C PHE A 566 2.19 -29.43 11.34
N TYR A 567 1.61 -28.32 11.80
CA TYR A 567 2.21 -27.51 12.86
C TYR A 567 1.80 -28.09 14.23
N ASN A 568 2.80 -28.42 15.06
CA ASN A 568 2.58 -29.24 16.26
C ASN A 568 1.69 -28.55 17.30
N SER A 569 1.91 -27.26 17.57
CA SER A 569 1.23 -26.56 18.66
C SER A 569 -0.23 -26.22 18.32
N THR A 570 -0.50 -25.88 17.09
CA THR A 570 -1.85 -25.46 16.66
C THR A 570 -2.64 -26.58 16.01
N SER A 571 -2.01 -27.73 15.77
CA SER A 571 -2.59 -28.87 15.07
C SER A 571 -3.15 -28.47 13.71
N SER A 572 -2.49 -27.53 13.05
CA SER A 572 -2.92 -26.99 11.76
C SER A 572 -2.11 -27.59 10.60
N MET A 573 -2.80 -27.89 9.51
CA MET A 573 -2.16 -28.31 8.27
C MET A 573 -1.99 -27.12 7.36
N MET A 574 -0.77 -26.95 6.81
CA MET A 574 -0.49 -25.87 5.88
C MET A 574 0.16 -26.41 4.62
N THR A 575 -0.25 -25.88 3.50
CA THR A 575 0.33 -26.20 2.19
C THR A 575 1.37 -25.13 1.85
N GLU A 576 2.62 -25.60 1.58
CA GLU A 576 3.68 -24.71 1.12
C GLU A 576 3.94 -25.07 -0.35
N ALA A 577 3.43 -24.24 -1.23
CA ALA A 577 3.53 -24.49 -2.67
C ALA A 577 4.97 -24.36 -3.15
N ALA A 578 5.31 -25.14 -4.18
CA ALA A 578 6.59 -25.02 -4.88
C ALA A 578 6.36 -24.21 -6.14
N ILE A 579 7.23 -23.22 -6.37
CA ILE A 579 7.09 -22.32 -7.52
C ILE A 579 8.44 -22.23 -8.22
N ASP A 580 8.45 -22.51 -9.53
CA ASP A 580 9.60 -22.22 -10.38
C ASP A 580 9.29 -20.92 -11.13
N GLY A 581 9.77 -19.79 -10.60
CA GLY A 581 9.52 -18.49 -11.18
C GLY A 581 10.47 -18.21 -12.34
N GLY A 582 9.90 -17.71 -13.43
CA GLY A 582 10.67 -17.36 -14.60
C GLY A 582 10.28 -15.98 -15.13
N PHE A 583 11.07 -15.49 -16.06
CA PHE A 583 10.83 -14.19 -16.65
C PHE A 583 9.47 -14.13 -17.35
N THR A 584 9.08 -15.23 -18.01
CA THR A 584 7.86 -15.26 -18.82
C THR A 584 6.76 -16.13 -18.26
N ARG A 585 7.04 -16.91 -17.18
CA ARG A 585 6.02 -17.79 -16.62
C ARG A 585 6.43 -18.28 -15.23
N ASP A 586 5.44 -18.67 -14.46
CA ASP A 586 5.63 -19.43 -13.22
C ASP A 586 5.04 -20.82 -13.39
N LEU A 587 5.75 -21.82 -12.87
CA LEU A 587 5.24 -23.19 -12.73
C LEU A 587 5.02 -23.42 -11.24
N TYR A 588 3.81 -23.88 -10.88
CA TYR A 588 3.34 -23.91 -9.51
C TYR A 588 2.79 -25.28 -9.20
N ALA A 589 3.19 -25.86 -8.08
CA ALA A 589 2.63 -27.13 -7.62
C ALA A 589 2.35 -27.05 -6.13
N ALA A 590 1.16 -27.48 -5.71
CA ALA A 590 0.76 -27.54 -4.32
C ALA A 590 0.28 -28.93 -3.99
N LEU A 591 0.75 -29.48 -2.86
CA LEU A 591 0.38 -30.80 -2.40
C LEU A 591 -0.85 -30.67 -1.51
N GLY A 592 -1.93 -31.36 -1.90
CA GLY A 592 -3.18 -31.38 -1.14
C GLY A 592 -3.26 -32.57 -0.21
N GLU A 593 -4.46 -33.14 -0.11
CA GLU A 593 -4.72 -34.25 0.80
C GLU A 593 -4.20 -35.56 0.23
N GLU A 594 -3.78 -36.45 1.13
CA GLU A 594 -3.46 -37.82 0.75
C GLU A 594 -4.75 -38.56 0.45
N LEU A 595 -4.75 -39.26 -0.70
CA LEU A 595 -5.90 -40.04 -1.17
C LEU A 595 -5.61 -41.52 -1.01
N ASP A 596 -6.51 -42.36 -1.53
CA ASP A 596 -6.36 -43.81 -1.43
C ASP A 596 -5.18 -44.32 -2.30
N ASN A 597 -4.59 -45.44 -1.87
CA ASN A 597 -3.56 -46.16 -2.62
C ASN A 597 -2.29 -45.33 -2.88
N GLY A 598 -1.93 -44.47 -1.93
CA GLY A 598 -0.69 -43.69 -2.04
C GLY A 598 -0.77 -42.54 -3.01
N ALA A 599 -1.97 -42.23 -3.52
CA ALA A 599 -2.16 -41.08 -4.38
C ALA A 599 -2.37 -39.80 -3.56
N TRP A 600 -2.11 -38.67 -4.18
CA TRP A 600 -2.28 -37.35 -3.56
C TRP A 600 -3.07 -36.44 -4.46
N ALA A 601 -3.86 -35.58 -3.89
CA ALA A 601 -4.45 -34.47 -4.62
C ALA A 601 -3.34 -33.43 -4.86
N VAL A 602 -3.17 -33.01 -6.10
CA VAL A 602 -2.12 -32.10 -6.49
C VAL A 602 -2.73 -30.97 -7.31
N ARG A 603 -2.34 -29.74 -7.01
CA ARG A 603 -2.79 -28.57 -7.77
C ARG A 603 -1.61 -28.05 -8.56
N LEU A 604 -1.77 -27.96 -9.88
CA LEU A 604 -0.70 -27.54 -10.79
C LEU A 604 -1.15 -26.33 -11.58
N TYR A 605 -0.29 -25.31 -11.64
CA TYR A 605 -0.56 -24.06 -12.36
C TYR A 605 0.55 -23.75 -13.36
N TYR A 606 0.13 -23.22 -14.51
CA TYR A 606 0.98 -22.47 -15.43
C TYR A 606 0.48 -21.04 -15.43
N LYS A 607 1.34 -20.07 -15.03
CA LYS A 607 0.97 -18.67 -14.89
C LYS A 607 1.89 -17.81 -15.75
N PRO A 608 1.46 -17.40 -16.96
CA PRO A 608 2.32 -16.62 -17.84
C PRO A 608 2.41 -15.16 -17.37
N PHE A 609 3.63 -14.65 -17.32
CA PHE A 609 3.94 -13.25 -17.04
C PHE A 609 3.43 -12.75 -15.68
N ILE A 610 3.20 -13.64 -14.73
CA ILE A 610 2.64 -13.21 -13.45
C ILE A 610 3.64 -12.34 -12.68
N ARG A 611 4.94 -12.58 -12.82
CA ARG A 611 5.94 -11.79 -12.10
C ARG A 611 6.07 -10.37 -12.63
N TRP A 612 5.58 -10.11 -13.84
CA TRP A 612 5.54 -8.76 -14.39
C TRP A 612 4.62 -7.85 -13.57
N ILE A 613 3.58 -8.38 -12.94
CA ILE A 613 2.70 -7.60 -12.07
C ILE A 613 3.52 -6.94 -10.96
N TRP A 614 4.34 -7.74 -10.27
CA TRP A 614 5.11 -7.22 -9.15
C TRP A 614 6.33 -6.43 -9.59
N ALA A 615 6.93 -6.81 -10.71
CA ALA A 615 8.03 -6.04 -11.29
C ALA A 615 7.58 -4.64 -11.68
N GLY A 616 6.38 -4.53 -12.25
CA GLY A 616 5.78 -3.23 -12.58
C GLY A 616 5.54 -2.39 -11.34
N GLY A 617 5.03 -3.01 -10.27
CA GLY A 617 4.83 -2.32 -8.99
C GLY A 617 6.14 -1.83 -8.39
N LEU A 618 7.18 -2.64 -8.45
CA LEU A 618 8.50 -2.23 -7.97
C LEU A 618 9.05 -1.05 -8.79
N LEU A 619 8.84 -1.07 -10.09
CA LEU A 619 9.26 0.05 -10.94
C LEU A 619 8.46 1.32 -10.65
N MET A 620 7.16 1.19 -10.34
CA MET A 620 6.36 2.33 -9.90
C MET A 620 6.92 2.93 -8.62
N ALA A 621 7.28 2.08 -7.65
CA ALA A 621 7.87 2.54 -6.40
C ALA A 621 9.21 3.23 -6.65
N LEU A 622 10.03 2.70 -7.55
CA LEU A 622 11.29 3.33 -7.94
C LEU A 622 11.04 4.69 -8.56
N GLY A 623 9.98 4.82 -9.37
CA GLY A 623 9.59 6.09 -9.94
C GLY A 623 9.25 7.12 -8.87
N GLY A 624 8.53 6.71 -7.84
CA GLY A 624 8.23 7.57 -6.70
C GLY A 624 9.50 8.01 -5.98
N LEU A 625 10.46 7.10 -5.84
CA LEU A 625 11.77 7.44 -5.22
C LEU A 625 12.53 8.46 -6.05
N PHE A 626 12.54 8.33 -7.38
CA PHE A 626 13.19 9.32 -8.24
C PHE A 626 12.55 10.70 -8.06
N CYS A 627 11.23 10.77 -7.97
CA CYS A 627 10.53 12.02 -7.72
C CYS A 627 10.91 12.59 -6.35
N LEU A 628 11.00 11.72 -5.33
CA LEU A 628 11.31 12.12 -3.96
C LEU A 628 12.72 12.72 -3.86
N PHE A 629 13.68 12.19 -4.62
CA PHE A 629 15.07 12.65 -4.58
C PHE A 629 15.36 13.80 -5.54
N ASP A 630 14.34 14.40 -6.16
CA ASP A 630 14.53 15.58 -7.00
C ASP A 630 15.15 16.72 -6.16
N PRO A 631 16.21 17.38 -6.66
CA PRO A 631 16.88 18.44 -5.89
C PRO A 631 15.99 19.59 -5.46
N ARG A 632 14.86 19.86 -6.16
CA ARG A 632 13.96 20.96 -5.79
C ARG A 632 13.40 20.80 -4.38
N TYR A 633 13.31 19.57 -3.86
CA TYR A 633 12.81 19.33 -2.51
C TYR A 633 13.87 19.52 -1.44
N ARG A 634 15.13 19.73 -1.84
CA ARG A 634 16.24 19.98 -0.94
C ARG A 634 16.73 21.42 -0.99
N GLN A 635 16.23 22.23 -1.94
CA GLN A 635 16.64 23.63 -2.09
C GLN A 635 15.96 24.51 -1.05
N ARG A 636 16.71 25.47 -0.51
CA ARG A 636 16.15 26.46 0.40
C ARG A 636 15.30 27.46 -0.37
N THR A 637 14.11 27.75 0.13
CA THR A 637 13.27 28.81 -0.42
C THR A 637 13.83 30.16 0.07
N ARG A 638 14.05 31.09 -0.86
CA ARG A 638 14.49 32.42 -0.49
C ARG A 638 13.36 33.16 0.22
N PRO A 639 13.67 33.87 1.34
CA PRO A 639 12.62 34.65 2.01
C PRO A 639 12.08 35.74 1.08
N ARG A 640 10.77 35.96 1.13
CA ARG A 640 10.09 36.94 0.29
C ARG A 640 10.60 38.37 0.52
N ALA A 641 11.14 38.65 1.71
CA ALA A 641 11.68 39.95 2.07
C ALA A 641 12.96 40.30 1.29
N ALA A 642 13.76 39.30 0.88
CA ALA A 642 14.99 39.56 0.11
C ALA A 642 14.68 39.98 -1.33
N VAL A 643 13.56 39.52 -1.88
CA VAL A 643 13.16 39.88 -3.25
C VAL A 643 12.68 41.34 -3.29
N GLN A 644 11.94 41.75 -2.26
CA GLN A 644 11.45 43.15 -2.18
C GLN A 644 12.57 44.16 -1.98
N LYS A 645 13.63 43.78 -1.22
CA LYS A 645 14.72 44.67 -0.97
C LYS A 645 15.57 44.87 -2.22
N ASN A 646 15.77 43.81 -3.02
CA ASN A 646 16.52 43.94 -4.26
C ASN A 646 15.75 44.73 -5.32
N ALA A 647 14.42 44.69 -5.28
CA ALA A 647 13.59 45.47 -6.21
C ALA A 647 13.59 46.95 -5.88
N SER A 648 13.68 47.30 -4.57
CA SER A 648 13.70 48.71 -4.15
C SER A 648 15.07 49.34 -4.31
N GLU A 649 16.14 48.55 -4.41
CA GLU A 649 17.48 49.09 -4.66
C GLU A 649 17.80 49.20 -6.15
N ALA A 650 16.92 48.65 -7.02
CA ALA A 650 17.10 48.74 -8.47
C ALA A 650 16.31 49.90 -9.11
N VAL A 651 15.58 50.70 -8.29
CA VAL A 651 14.89 51.92 -8.74
C VAL A 651 15.62 53.13 -8.17
#